data_3b2c5688728b929219bbd20e9427d843
#
_entry.id   3b2c5688728b929219bbd20e9427d843
#
_cell.length_a   1.000
_cell.length_b   1.000
_cell.length_c   1.000
_cell.angle_alpha   90.00
_cell.angle_beta   90.00
_cell.angle_gamma   90.00
#
_symmetry.space_group_name_H-M   'P 1'
#
loop_
_entity.id
_entity.type
_entity.pdbx_description
1 polymer ?
#
loop_
_entity_poly.entity_id
_entity_poly.type
_entity_poly.pdbx_seq_one_letter_code
_entity_poly.pdbx_strand_id
1 'polypeptide(L)'
;MIKKAQPNLSSQKGIATILTVMLVGIVLVVTILGTSYYIRAKQQAGVTNHAVTNAQSGAWIGVELLRKYFESLNKTQIDSLQTGSINIGLSGITASIDTITAPTNSTDPYQLIATIKNVSSNSKSASSVRILYQVVPPTSSGGSGSGSGGAGTTSAMDIYSDLDLTGGIKFSKNGTENVGINVYGNFSTGGVGLTGIDTLSTTGNVTVTSSAYIKNIYTNGNVTLEGSARADLISAKGWIYTKSGGTQGDLYADKYINITNGSLKNANTFSYIDWPSGGGTAQILTAGGYVNFGSSSVNTIRAKGNVNLSTWGTVSDVMSEGKIKCVSTNWGNYTLLKAVSFESCPTKNATTLPAGTDSIVATGALVTVTAPNKPLVNALSYESQANYILDVDSNSKPVVTVKNVNGIPSGKYYIAKYTSNNIEYIGKLCPGINTSGFCTGTSVGYIYPPNTGSWNTVISYSGGTWSLRDNNNQDPSLAPGVFLFKGNLNPQTGKYANAFLSTGSITYGTSIILEAPNYAGANKVCNSTGFGRPTNLCSSNTALIPAAIGNIALLAGSCTNATTAASCQATYSGGNITLQSSAKVYGNVIAGNLLNTSGDSTIVGSLLAAGLGDITQKSKFSGSTTIDLTSLKDHPDFSTGDNSSNSGSTSTGSGTTTATVKWARYL
;
A
#
# COMPACT_ATOMS: atom_id res chain seq x y z
N MET A 1 100.22 -3.64 -61.26
CA MET A 1 98.89 -3.06 -61.13
C MET A 1 97.93 -4.14 -60.72
N ILE A 2 97.50 -4.14 -59.43
CA ILE A 2 96.58 -5.13 -58.91
C ILE A 2 95.21 -4.47 -58.67
N LYS A 3 94.22 -4.81 -59.48
CA LYS A 3 92.85 -4.33 -59.27
C LYS A 3 92.22 -5.13 -58.13
N LYS A 4 91.91 -4.45 -57.04
CA LYS A 4 91.05 -4.99 -55.95
C LYS A 4 89.59 -5.02 -56.40
N ALA A 5 89.04 -6.24 -56.40
CA ALA A 5 87.59 -6.41 -56.57
C ALA A 5 86.85 -6.06 -55.28
N GLN A 6 85.86 -5.17 -55.37
CA GLN A 6 84.93 -4.84 -54.27
C GLN A 6 83.84 -5.96 -54.23
N PRO A 7 83.51 -6.46 -53.06
CA PRO A 7 82.41 -7.43 -52.95
C PRO A 7 81.07 -6.70 -53.03
N ASN A 8 80.17 -7.23 -53.83
CA ASN A 8 78.80 -6.75 -54.01
C ASN A 8 77.97 -6.97 -52.74
N LEU A 9 77.59 -5.88 -52.07
CA LEU A 9 76.75 -5.81 -50.85
C LEU A 9 75.22 -5.81 -51.15
N SER A 10 74.80 -6.35 -52.30
CA SER A 10 73.40 -6.27 -52.71
C SER A 10 72.49 -7.41 -52.24
N SER A 11 72.98 -8.43 -51.58
CA SER A 11 72.15 -9.63 -51.20
C SER A 11 71.63 -9.62 -49.75
N GLN A 12 72.04 -8.66 -48.91
CA GLN A 12 71.67 -8.67 -47.50
C GLN A 12 70.34 -7.91 -47.18
N LYS A 13 69.83 -7.07 -48.07
CA LYS A 13 68.56 -6.31 -47.83
C LYS A 13 67.35 -7.16 -47.85
N GLY A 14 67.25 -8.23 -48.58
CA GLY A 14 66.11 -9.15 -48.66
C GLY A 14 65.89 -9.96 -47.38
N ILE A 15 66.97 -10.41 -46.71
CA ILE A 15 66.88 -11.24 -45.51
C ILE A 15 66.40 -10.42 -44.31
N ALA A 16 66.88 -9.15 -44.18
CA ALA A 16 66.45 -8.27 -43.10
C ALA A 16 64.93 -7.94 -43.18
N THR A 17 64.38 -7.75 -44.38
CA THR A 17 62.95 -7.49 -44.60
C THR A 17 62.09 -8.71 -44.26
N ILE A 18 62.52 -9.92 -44.64
CA ILE A 18 61.82 -11.16 -44.32
C ILE A 18 61.84 -11.38 -42.80
N LEU A 19 62.96 -11.12 -42.13
CA LEU A 19 63.11 -11.31 -40.69
C LEU A 19 62.22 -10.32 -39.91
N THR A 20 62.10 -9.06 -40.39
CA THR A 20 61.25 -8.03 -39.80
C THR A 20 59.77 -8.38 -39.96
N VAL A 21 59.33 -8.84 -41.14
CA VAL A 21 57.95 -9.28 -41.39
C VAL A 21 57.60 -10.49 -40.53
N MET A 22 58.57 -11.45 -40.41
CA MET A 22 58.34 -12.64 -39.56
C MET A 22 58.21 -12.24 -38.06
N LEU A 23 59.03 -11.31 -37.59
CA LEU A 23 58.99 -10.82 -36.22
C LEU A 23 57.69 -10.08 -35.91
N VAL A 24 57.24 -9.18 -36.82
CA VAL A 24 55.95 -8.51 -36.72
C VAL A 24 54.80 -9.52 -36.74
N GLY A 25 54.88 -10.53 -37.61
CA GLY A 25 53.89 -11.60 -37.66
C GLY A 25 53.78 -12.37 -36.33
N ILE A 26 54.91 -12.74 -35.72
CA ILE A 26 54.94 -13.41 -34.41
C ILE A 26 54.34 -12.53 -33.31
N VAL A 27 54.71 -11.24 -33.25
CA VAL A 27 54.16 -10.29 -32.27
C VAL A 27 52.66 -10.15 -32.43
N LEU A 28 52.16 -10.08 -33.65
CA LEU A 28 50.72 -9.95 -33.94
C LEU A 28 49.95 -11.21 -33.51
N VAL A 29 50.52 -12.42 -33.78
CA VAL A 29 49.91 -13.67 -33.31
C VAL A 29 49.87 -13.76 -31.79
N VAL A 30 50.97 -13.40 -31.10
CA VAL A 30 51.04 -13.42 -29.64
C VAL A 30 50.02 -12.41 -29.05
N THR A 31 49.86 -11.22 -29.65
CA THR A 31 48.89 -10.21 -29.23
C THR A 31 47.47 -10.71 -29.42
N ILE A 32 47.13 -11.32 -30.54
CA ILE A 32 45.80 -11.89 -30.82
C ILE A 32 45.49 -13.03 -29.83
N LEU A 33 46.43 -13.92 -29.59
CA LEU A 33 46.26 -15.02 -28.62
C LEU A 33 46.09 -14.49 -27.19
N GLY A 34 46.89 -13.49 -26.80
CA GLY A 34 46.80 -12.83 -25.49
C GLY A 34 45.47 -12.14 -25.27
N THR A 35 45.01 -11.36 -26.25
CA THR A 35 43.70 -10.69 -26.19
C THR A 35 42.54 -11.68 -26.19
N SER A 36 42.64 -12.75 -26.99
CA SER A 36 41.62 -13.80 -27.04
C SER A 36 41.50 -14.55 -25.69
N TYR A 37 42.65 -14.85 -25.07
CA TYR A 37 42.70 -15.46 -23.73
C TYR A 37 42.11 -14.49 -22.68
N TYR A 38 42.46 -13.23 -22.72
CA TYR A 38 41.93 -12.19 -21.79
C TYR A 38 40.41 -12.03 -21.93
N ILE A 39 39.87 -11.95 -23.15
CA ILE A 39 38.44 -11.87 -23.41
C ILE A 39 37.70 -13.10 -22.87
N ARG A 40 38.22 -14.32 -23.13
CA ARG A 40 37.63 -15.55 -22.58
C ARG A 40 37.65 -15.58 -21.05
N ALA A 41 38.74 -15.17 -20.42
CA ALA A 41 38.83 -15.09 -18.98
C ALA A 41 37.82 -14.09 -18.39
N LYS A 42 37.63 -12.92 -19.00
CA LYS A 42 36.63 -11.92 -18.62
C LYS A 42 35.20 -12.42 -18.82
N GLN A 43 34.92 -13.12 -19.92
CA GLN A 43 33.61 -13.73 -20.18
C GLN A 43 33.29 -14.80 -19.14
N GLN A 44 34.25 -15.67 -18.81
CA GLN A 44 34.08 -16.70 -17.78
C GLN A 44 33.82 -16.06 -16.40
N ALA A 45 34.56 -15.02 -16.02
CA ALA A 45 34.33 -14.28 -14.79
C ALA A 45 32.92 -13.63 -14.75
N GLY A 46 32.50 -13.06 -15.87
CA GLY A 46 31.13 -12.50 -16.01
C GLY A 46 30.07 -13.57 -15.82
N VAL A 47 30.17 -14.70 -16.48
CA VAL A 47 29.22 -15.82 -16.33
C VAL A 47 29.18 -16.34 -14.90
N THR A 48 30.35 -16.45 -14.26
CA THR A 48 30.44 -16.91 -12.86
C THR A 48 29.77 -15.93 -11.92
N ASN A 49 30.01 -14.62 -12.09
CA ASN A 49 29.35 -13.57 -11.26
C ASN A 49 27.83 -13.58 -11.44
N HIS A 50 27.34 -13.71 -12.67
CA HIS A 50 25.90 -13.85 -12.91
C HIS A 50 25.32 -15.12 -12.27
N ALA A 51 26.02 -16.23 -12.36
CA ALA A 51 25.57 -17.48 -11.75
C ALA A 51 25.53 -17.39 -10.21
N VAL A 52 26.52 -16.74 -9.59
CA VAL A 52 26.53 -16.49 -8.13
C VAL A 52 25.39 -15.58 -7.73
N THR A 53 25.19 -14.46 -8.44
CA THR A 53 24.09 -13.51 -8.14
C THR A 53 22.72 -14.17 -8.27
N ASN A 54 22.53 -15.01 -9.32
CA ASN A 54 21.28 -15.75 -9.49
C ASN A 54 21.09 -16.80 -8.38
N ALA A 55 22.15 -17.49 -7.96
CA ALA A 55 22.07 -18.43 -6.86
C ALA A 55 21.72 -17.74 -5.54
N GLN A 56 22.31 -16.58 -5.27
CA GLN A 56 21.98 -15.77 -4.09
C GLN A 56 20.54 -15.26 -4.12
N SER A 57 20.11 -14.71 -5.24
CA SER A 57 18.71 -14.23 -5.41
C SER A 57 17.70 -15.36 -5.23
N GLY A 58 17.98 -16.54 -5.83
CA GLY A 58 17.13 -17.71 -5.63
C GLY A 58 17.09 -18.22 -4.19
N ALA A 59 18.21 -18.17 -3.46
CA ALA A 59 18.21 -18.50 -2.04
C ALA A 59 17.32 -17.56 -1.23
N TRP A 60 17.32 -16.26 -1.53
CA TRP A 60 16.42 -15.28 -0.87
C TRP A 60 14.95 -15.46 -1.24
N ILE A 61 14.63 -15.86 -2.48
CA ILE A 61 13.27 -16.26 -2.84
C ILE A 61 12.83 -17.45 -1.97
N GLY A 62 13.70 -18.42 -1.76
CA GLY A 62 13.41 -19.54 -0.86
C GLY A 62 13.19 -19.11 0.61
N VAL A 63 13.92 -18.10 1.08
CA VAL A 63 13.72 -17.49 2.41
C VAL A 63 12.30 -16.95 2.53
N GLU A 64 11.86 -16.17 1.57
CA GLU A 64 10.53 -15.54 1.61
C GLU A 64 9.40 -16.58 1.49
N LEU A 65 9.58 -17.60 0.64
CA LEU A 65 8.62 -18.70 0.53
C LEU A 65 8.51 -19.50 1.82
N LEU A 66 9.64 -19.79 2.48
CA LEU A 66 9.61 -20.49 3.76
C LEU A 66 8.98 -19.64 4.87
N ARG A 67 9.18 -18.31 4.84
CA ARG A 67 8.48 -17.38 5.72
C ARG A 67 6.97 -17.47 5.51
N LYS A 68 6.52 -17.41 4.25
CA LYS A 68 5.10 -17.53 3.89
C LYS A 68 4.52 -18.89 4.27
N TYR A 69 5.30 -19.96 4.11
CA TYR A 69 4.89 -21.27 4.58
C TYR A 69 4.65 -21.27 6.09
N PHE A 70 5.55 -20.73 6.91
CA PHE A 70 5.32 -20.63 8.35
C PHE A 70 4.13 -19.76 8.71
N GLU A 71 3.87 -18.67 7.97
CA GLU A 71 2.68 -17.83 8.17
C GLU A 71 1.37 -18.56 7.87
N SER A 72 1.40 -19.58 7.00
CA SER A 72 0.21 -20.38 6.67
C SER A 72 -0.14 -21.45 7.71
N LEU A 73 0.75 -21.75 8.67
CA LEU A 73 0.58 -22.79 9.65
C LEU A 73 -0.21 -22.30 10.87
N ASN A 74 -1.11 -23.14 11.40
CA ASN A 74 -1.71 -22.92 12.71
C ASN A 74 -0.82 -23.49 13.84
N LYS A 75 -1.18 -23.21 15.11
CA LYS A 75 -0.39 -23.65 16.27
C LYS A 75 -0.16 -25.17 16.28
N THR A 76 -1.18 -25.96 16.03
CA THR A 76 -1.06 -27.44 16.02
C THR A 76 -0.12 -27.94 14.92
N GLN A 77 -0.14 -27.28 13.77
CA GLN A 77 0.78 -27.60 12.67
C GLN A 77 2.22 -27.19 13.00
N ILE A 78 2.42 -26.06 13.68
CA ILE A 78 3.76 -25.63 14.16
C ILE A 78 4.28 -26.60 15.22
N ASP A 79 3.44 -27.02 16.16
CA ASP A 79 3.81 -28.01 17.20
C ASP A 79 4.18 -29.37 16.59
N SER A 80 3.63 -29.71 15.42
CA SER A 80 3.92 -30.95 14.70
C SER A 80 5.07 -30.86 13.71
N LEU A 81 5.69 -29.69 13.52
CA LEU A 81 6.85 -29.52 12.64
C LEU A 81 8.02 -30.40 13.11
N GLN A 82 8.71 -30.98 12.16
CA GLN A 82 9.92 -31.77 12.41
C GLN A 82 11.13 -31.13 11.70
N THR A 83 12.31 -31.39 12.23
CA THR A 83 13.57 -31.07 11.53
C THR A 83 13.71 -31.94 10.30
N GLY A 84 14.27 -31.37 9.22
CA GLY A 84 14.47 -32.07 7.96
C GLY A 84 14.09 -31.22 6.75
N SER A 85 14.12 -31.83 5.57
CA SER A 85 13.85 -31.12 4.32
C SER A 85 12.36 -30.80 4.14
N ILE A 86 12.11 -29.58 3.66
CA ILE A 86 10.76 -29.11 3.30
C ILE A 86 10.71 -28.89 1.79
N ASN A 87 9.67 -29.40 1.17
CA ASN A 87 9.39 -29.12 -0.23
C ASN A 87 8.68 -27.76 -0.35
N ILE A 88 9.38 -26.75 -0.87
CA ILE A 88 8.83 -25.40 -1.10
C ILE A 88 8.32 -25.21 -2.53
N GLY A 89 8.22 -26.30 -3.33
CA GLY A 89 7.57 -26.27 -4.64
C GLY A 89 8.36 -25.61 -5.78
N LEU A 90 9.62 -25.23 -5.56
CA LEU A 90 10.46 -24.61 -6.59
C LEU A 90 11.62 -25.52 -6.99
N SER A 91 11.80 -25.70 -8.30
CA SER A 91 12.94 -26.45 -8.86
C SER A 91 14.25 -25.72 -8.58
N GLY A 92 15.26 -26.45 -8.11
CA GLY A 92 16.60 -25.91 -7.81
C GLY A 92 16.76 -25.26 -6.44
N ILE A 93 15.68 -25.05 -5.68
CA ILE A 93 15.75 -24.53 -4.31
C ILE A 93 15.34 -25.64 -3.33
N THR A 94 16.20 -25.89 -2.37
CA THR A 94 15.94 -26.83 -1.27
C THR A 94 15.93 -26.08 0.06
N ALA A 95 15.00 -26.40 0.95
CA ALA A 95 14.94 -25.88 2.30
C ALA A 95 14.95 -27.01 3.30
N SER A 96 15.64 -26.81 4.43
CA SER A 96 15.62 -27.72 5.57
C SER A 96 15.41 -26.94 6.85
N ILE A 97 14.62 -27.47 7.78
CA ILE A 97 14.58 -26.99 9.15
C ILE A 97 15.68 -27.70 9.93
N ASP A 98 16.64 -26.94 10.44
CA ASP A 98 17.77 -27.46 11.18
C ASP A 98 17.44 -27.62 12.68
N THR A 99 16.72 -26.67 13.25
CA THR A 99 16.37 -26.64 14.67
C THR A 99 15.01 -26.01 14.90
N ILE A 100 14.23 -26.59 15.80
CA ILE A 100 12.95 -26.08 16.28
C ILE A 100 13.08 -25.90 17.79
N THR A 101 12.93 -24.68 18.27
CA THR A 101 12.89 -24.36 19.71
C THR A 101 11.49 -23.88 20.02
N ALA A 102 10.74 -24.70 20.78
CA ALA A 102 9.43 -24.31 21.27
C ALA A 102 9.53 -23.23 22.36
N PRO A 103 8.55 -22.35 22.50
CA PRO A 103 8.54 -21.31 23.52
C PRO A 103 8.47 -21.92 24.92
N THR A 104 9.21 -21.32 25.85
CA THR A 104 9.19 -21.69 27.26
C THR A 104 7.95 -21.15 27.97
N ASN A 105 7.42 -20.01 27.48
CA ASN A 105 6.18 -19.39 27.95
C ASN A 105 5.21 -19.27 26.78
N SER A 106 3.92 -19.28 27.02
CA SER A 106 2.88 -19.21 25.99
C SER A 106 2.90 -17.92 25.14
N THR A 107 3.65 -16.90 25.57
CA THR A 107 3.82 -15.61 24.90
C THR A 107 5.09 -15.52 24.06
N ASP A 108 6.03 -16.46 24.23
CA ASP A 108 7.30 -16.42 23.52
C ASP A 108 7.14 -17.00 22.10
N PRO A 109 7.89 -16.51 21.10
CA PRO A 109 7.86 -17.03 19.75
C PRO A 109 8.59 -18.38 19.64
N TYR A 110 8.12 -19.24 18.77
CA TYR A 110 8.93 -20.37 18.29
C TYR A 110 10.16 -19.83 17.56
N GLN A 111 11.31 -20.47 17.78
CA GLN A 111 12.54 -20.16 17.05
C GLN A 111 12.85 -21.32 16.11
N LEU A 112 12.82 -21.04 14.81
CA LEU A 112 13.06 -22.01 13.75
C LEU A 112 14.32 -21.62 12.99
N ILE A 113 15.35 -22.45 13.08
CA ILE A 113 16.55 -22.27 12.25
C ILE A 113 16.38 -23.14 11.01
N ALA A 114 16.53 -22.52 9.85
CA ALA A 114 16.41 -23.21 8.57
C ALA A 114 17.61 -22.87 7.68
N THR A 115 18.01 -23.84 6.85
CA THR A 115 19.01 -23.68 5.79
C THR A 115 18.32 -23.79 4.44
N ILE A 116 18.51 -22.78 3.61
CA ILE A 116 17.99 -22.73 2.24
C ILE A 116 19.16 -22.74 1.29
N LYS A 117 19.12 -23.67 0.34
CA LYS A 117 20.14 -23.82 -0.69
C LYS A 117 19.51 -23.68 -2.07
N ASN A 118 20.09 -22.82 -2.88
CA ASN A 118 19.75 -22.70 -4.30
C ASN A 118 20.98 -23.09 -5.15
N VAL A 119 20.74 -23.92 -6.15
CA VAL A 119 21.72 -24.31 -7.17
C VAL A 119 21.31 -23.67 -8.49
N SER A 120 22.21 -22.91 -9.11
CA SER A 120 21.90 -22.29 -10.41
C SER A 120 21.56 -23.34 -11.47
N SER A 121 20.74 -22.97 -12.44
CA SER A 121 20.23 -23.88 -13.49
C SER A 121 21.28 -24.60 -14.28
N ASN A 122 22.52 -24.08 -14.33
CA ASN A 122 23.69 -24.70 -14.99
C ASN A 122 24.66 -25.39 -14.01
N SER A 123 24.25 -25.59 -12.76
CA SER A 123 25.00 -26.26 -11.68
C SER A 123 26.42 -25.71 -11.40
N LYS A 124 26.73 -24.50 -11.93
CA LYS A 124 28.05 -23.88 -11.78
C LYS A 124 28.24 -23.07 -10.53
N SER A 125 27.16 -22.75 -9.83
CA SER A 125 27.19 -22.05 -8.56
C SER A 125 26.03 -22.47 -7.67
N ALA A 126 26.28 -22.45 -6.37
CA ALA A 126 25.24 -22.66 -5.35
C ALA A 126 25.37 -21.57 -4.29
N SER A 127 24.27 -21.20 -3.70
CA SER A 127 24.24 -20.32 -2.53
C SER A 127 23.43 -20.98 -1.43
N SER A 128 23.93 -20.93 -0.21
CA SER A 128 23.21 -21.41 0.97
C SER A 128 23.08 -20.28 1.98
N VAL A 129 21.88 -20.13 2.54
CA VAL A 129 21.59 -19.13 3.57
C VAL A 129 20.98 -19.83 4.77
N ARG A 130 21.56 -19.63 5.94
CA ARG A 130 21.02 -20.10 7.23
C ARG A 130 20.30 -18.95 7.91
N ILE A 131 19.08 -19.21 8.40
CA ILE A 131 18.16 -18.18 8.84
C ILE A 131 17.50 -18.58 10.15
N LEU A 132 17.34 -17.63 11.05
CA LEU A 132 16.48 -17.75 12.22
C LEU A 132 15.15 -17.04 11.98
N TYR A 133 14.08 -17.81 11.98
CA TYR A 133 12.71 -17.28 12.02
C TYR A 133 12.19 -17.29 13.45
N GLN A 134 11.50 -16.21 13.81
CA GLN A 134 10.59 -16.20 14.95
C GLN A 134 9.15 -16.34 14.44
N VAL A 135 8.46 -17.38 14.90
CA VAL A 135 7.09 -17.70 14.46
C VAL A 135 6.18 -17.61 15.68
N VAL A 136 5.17 -16.76 15.58
CA VAL A 136 4.13 -16.59 16.59
C VAL A 136 2.83 -17.13 16.04
N PRO A 137 2.35 -18.29 16.53
CA PRO A 137 1.04 -18.80 16.13
C PRO A 137 -0.08 -17.94 16.73
N PRO A 138 -1.29 -17.96 16.14
CA PRO A 138 -2.43 -17.26 16.72
C PRO A 138 -2.77 -17.83 18.09
N THR A 139 -2.88 -16.98 19.09
CA THR A 139 -3.35 -17.38 20.41
C THR A 139 -4.87 -17.50 20.41
N SER A 140 -5.38 -18.70 20.64
CA SER A 140 -6.77 -18.88 21.03
C SER A 140 -6.87 -18.57 22.54
N SER A 141 -7.24 -17.34 22.90
CA SER A 141 -7.76 -17.07 24.24
C SER A 141 -8.49 -15.74 24.28
N GLY A 142 -9.70 -15.76 24.79
CA GLY A 142 -10.28 -14.57 25.38
C GLY A 142 -9.43 -14.17 26.60
N GLY A 143 -8.87 -12.96 26.58
CA GLY A 143 -8.11 -12.44 27.71
C GLY A 143 -7.25 -11.26 27.31
N SER A 144 -7.58 -10.10 27.81
CA SER A 144 -6.83 -8.85 27.79
C SER A 144 -5.37 -9.06 28.13
N GLY A 145 -4.44 -8.78 27.19
CA GLY A 145 -3.01 -8.85 27.41
C GLY A 145 -2.24 -8.06 26.37
N SER A 146 -1.73 -6.90 26.75
CA SER A 146 -0.81 -6.05 26.02
C SER A 146 0.49 -6.79 25.72
N GLY A 147 0.74 -7.16 24.46
CA GLY A 147 1.97 -7.76 23.97
C GLY A 147 2.52 -7.01 22.76
N SER A 148 3.65 -6.35 22.96
CA SER A 148 4.44 -5.66 21.94
C SER A 148 5.02 -6.69 20.96
N GLY A 149 4.28 -6.98 19.88
CA GLY A 149 4.78 -7.68 18.69
C GLY A 149 4.77 -6.73 17.52
N GLY A 150 5.76 -6.82 16.64
CA GLY A 150 5.89 -5.93 15.48
C GLY A 150 4.57 -5.76 14.76
N ALA A 151 4.01 -4.57 14.85
CA ALA A 151 2.69 -4.23 14.36
C ALA A 151 2.66 -4.42 12.86
N GLY A 152 1.89 -5.41 12.40
CA GLY A 152 1.42 -5.43 11.03
C GLY A 152 0.72 -4.10 10.74
N THR A 153 1.08 -3.44 9.65
CA THR A 153 0.47 -2.16 9.27
C THR A 153 -0.99 -2.43 8.95
N THR A 154 -1.91 -2.00 9.79
CA THR A 154 -3.34 -2.08 9.48
C THR A 154 -3.62 -1.09 8.37
N SER A 155 -4.04 -1.57 7.18
CA SER A 155 -4.42 -0.68 6.10
C SER A 155 -5.70 0.04 6.48
N ALA A 156 -5.57 1.35 6.67
CA ALA A 156 -6.71 2.23 6.93
C ALA A 156 -7.43 2.62 5.65
N MET A 157 -6.67 2.61 4.53
CA MET A 157 -7.15 3.07 3.24
C MET A 157 -6.42 2.35 2.12
N ASP A 158 -7.20 1.74 1.22
CA ASP A 158 -6.73 1.12 -0.02
C ASP A 158 -7.37 1.78 -1.23
N ILE A 159 -6.59 2.46 -2.06
CA ILE A 159 -7.05 3.20 -3.23
C ILE A 159 -6.41 2.64 -4.49
N TYR A 160 -7.20 2.07 -5.39
CA TYR A 160 -6.74 1.48 -6.67
C TYR A 160 -6.81 2.47 -7.85
N SER A 161 -6.57 3.73 -7.56
CA SER A 161 -6.48 4.85 -8.50
C SER A 161 -5.49 5.88 -7.96
N ASP A 162 -5.29 6.98 -8.68
CA ASP A 162 -4.60 8.13 -8.13
C ASP A 162 -5.38 8.73 -6.95
N LEU A 163 -4.66 9.25 -5.95
CA LEU A 163 -5.24 9.92 -4.78
C LEU A 163 -4.71 11.34 -4.64
N ASP A 164 -5.62 12.30 -4.55
CA ASP A 164 -5.30 13.72 -4.39
C ASP A 164 -5.93 14.26 -3.09
N LEU A 165 -5.10 14.70 -2.16
CA LEU A 165 -5.51 15.30 -0.90
C LEU A 165 -5.37 16.82 -0.98
N THR A 166 -6.49 17.54 -1.15
CA THR A 166 -6.48 19.00 -1.30
C THR A 166 -7.03 19.75 -0.08
N GLY A 167 -7.45 19.00 0.97
CA GLY A 167 -7.95 19.55 2.23
C GLY A 167 -7.13 19.09 3.43
N GLY A 168 -7.37 19.62 4.63
CA GLY A 168 -6.76 19.14 5.87
C GLY A 168 -7.27 17.74 6.19
N ILE A 169 -6.37 16.73 6.12
CA ILE A 169 -6.74 15.35 6.39
C ILE A 169 -6.09 14.91 7.69
N LYS A 170 -6.93 14.45 8.63
CA LYS A 170 -6.50 13.96 9.92
C LYS A 170 -6.85 12.48 10.07
N PHE A 171 -5.85 11.65 10.34
CA PHE A 171 -6.05 10.28 10.78
C PHE A 171 -5.95 10.22 12.30
N SER A 172 -6.98 9.66 12.94
CA SER A 172 -6.99 9.36 14.37
C SER A 172 -6.80 7.88 14.58
N LYS A 173 -5.93 7.51 15.53
CA LYS A 173 -5.57 6.12 15.84
C LYS A 173 -5.48 5.87 17.34
N ASN A 174 -5.61 4.63 17.77
CA ASN A 174 -5.36 4.21 19.14
C ASN A 174 -3.87 3.96 19.37
N GLY A 175 -3.27 4.70 20.29
CA GLY A 175 -1.95 4.42 20.84
C GLY A 175 -0.85 4.26 19.78
N THR A 176 -0.18 3.12 19.78
CA THR A 176 0.99 2.80 18.98
C THR A 176 0.67 2.06 17.67
N GLU A 177 -0.59 1.90 17.31
CA GLU A 177 -0.96 1.25 16.05
C GLU A 177 -0.36 1.98 14.85
N ASN A 178 0.18 1.23 13.89
CA ASN A 178 0.70 1.80 12.64
C ASN A 178 -0.42 1.94 11.62
N VAL A 179 -0.68 3.18 11.20
CA VAL A 179 -1.66 3.50 10.17
C VAL A 179 -1.00 3.48 8.80
N GLY A 180 -1.45 2.58 7.94
CA GLY A 180 -1.02 2.46 6.56
C GLY A 180 -2.04 3.00 5.57
N ILE A 181 -1.55 3.69 4.54
CA ILE A 181 -2.30 4.06 3.34
C ILE A 181 -1.63 3.41 2.16
N ASN A 182 -2.39 2.66 1.37
CA ASN A 182 -1.95 2.08 0.11
C ASN A 182 -2.62 2.78 -1.06
N VAL A 183 -1.82 3.30 -1.99
CA VAL A 183 -2.30 3.96 -3.21
C VAL A 183 -1.69 3.25 -4.41
N TYR A 184 -2.49 2.53 -5.14
CA TYR A 184 -2.05 1.82 -6.34
C TYR A 184 -2.15 2.72 -7.57
N GLY A 185 -1.52 3.87 -7.48
CA GLY A 185 -1.47 4.98 -8.43
C GLY A 185 -0.53 6.06 -7.91
N ASN A 186 -0.70 7.31 -8.36
CA ASN A 186 0.02 8.47 -7.85
C ASN A 186 -0.64 9.03 -6.59
N PHE A 187 0.17 9.58 -5.70
CA PHE A 187 -0.29 10.26 -4.51
C PHE A 187 0.15 11.72 -4.51
N SER A 188 -0.78 12.63 -4.25
CA SER A 188 -0.46 14.05 -4.12
C SER A 188 -1.17 14.71 -2.95
N THR A 189 -0.48 15.68 -2.32
CA THR A 189 -1.08 16.59 -1.35
C THR A 189 -1.08 18.01 -1.90
N GLY A 190 -2.23 18.68 -1.82
CA GLY A 190 -2.42 20.04 -2.34
C GLY A 190 -2.41 21.11 -1.24
N GLY A 191 -1.26 21.38 -0.63
CA GLY A 191 -1.11 22.58 0.21
C GLY A 191 -1.70 22.51 1.62
N VAL A 192 -1.89 21.33 2.20
CA VAL A 192 -2.58 21.13 3.48
C VAL A 192 -1.85 20.28 4.48
N GLY A 193 -2.18 20.46 5.75
CA GLY A 193 -1.69 19.61 6.84
C GLY A 193 -2.22 18.18 6.72
N LEU A 194 -1.32 17.23 6.64
CA LEU A 194 -1.60 15.80 6.69
C LEU A 194 -0.96 15.24 7.95
N THR A 195 -1.75 14.61 8.82
CA THR A 195 -1.27 14.10 10.11
C THR A 195 -1.80 12.70 10.41
N GLY A 196 -1.05 11.93 11.19
CA GLY A 196 -1.48 10.62 11.71
C GLY A 196 -1.18 9.43 10.80
N ILE A 197 -0.43 9.61 9.71
CA ILE A 197 -0.02 8.52 8.82
C ILE A 197 1.38 8.03 9.22
N ASP A 198 1.50 6.73 9.48
CA ASP A 198 2.80 6.10 9.71
C ASP A 198 3.44 5.60 8.42
N THR A 199 2.66 5.02 7.51
CA THR A 199 3.20 4.44 6.28
C THR A 199 2.32 4.79 5.09
N LEU A 200 2.95 5.33 4.05
CA LEU A 200 2.39 5.49 2.72
C LEU A 200 3.09 4.54 1.75
N SER A 201 2.34 3.66 1.13
CA SER A 201 2.83 2.76 0.08
C SER A 201 2.18 3.13 -1.25
N THR A 202 2.97 3.44 -2.29
CA THR A 202 2.39 3.75 -3.61
C THR A 202 3.09 3.03 -4.74
N THR A 203 2.36 2.74 -5.82
CA THR A 203 2.95 2.20 -7.06
C THR A 203 3.39 3.29 -8.03
N GLY A 204 2.88 4.50 -7.88
CA GLY A 204 3.16 5.67 -8.72
C GLY A 204 4.04 6.72 -8.04
N ASN A 205 3.98 7.95 -8.51
CA ASN A 205 4.75 9.06 -7.95
C ASN A 205 4.09 9.61 -6.67
N VAL A 206 4.92 10.20 -5.81
CA VAL A 206 4.50 10.85 -4.56
C VAL A 206 4.89 12.33 -4.62
N THR A 207 3.92 13.22 -4.42
CA THR A 207 4.15 14.65 -4.25
C THR A 207 3.56 15.09 -2.91
N VAL A 208 4.42 15.52 -1.98
CA VAL A 208 4.02 15.98 -0.65
C VAL A 208 4.36 17.46 -0.53
N THR A 209 3.35 18.29 -0.28
CA THR A 209 3.51 19.75 -0.21
C THR A 209 3.16 20.28 1.18
N SER A 210 3.51 21.53 1.43
CA SER A 210 3.18 22.24 2.68
C SER A 210 3.76 21.61 3.94
N SER A 211 3.00 21.54 5.02
CA SER A 211 3.45 21.05 6.33
C SER A 211 3.08 19.58 6.60
N ALA A 212 2.83 18.81 5.57
CA ALA A 212 2.46 17.38 5.72
C ALA A 212 3.62 16.57 6.30
N TYR A 213 3.29 15.65 7.21
CA TYR A 213 4.21 14.71 7.81
C TYR A 213 3.74 13.27 7.58
N ILE A 214 4.59 12.47 6.94
CA ILE A 214 4.40 11.04 6.74
C ILE A 214 5.64 10.33 7.27
N LYS A 215 5.50 9.43 8.22
CA LYS A 215 6.64 8.78 8.84
C LYS A 215 7.47 7.97 7.84
N ASN A 216 6.84 7.06 7.10
CA ASN A 216 7.52 6.24 6.10
C ASN A 216 6.83 6.36 4.73
N ILE A 217 7.60 6.57 3.67
CA ILE A 217 7.12 6.60 2.28
C ILE A 217 7.84 5.51 1.48
N TYR A 218 7.07 4.61 0.90
CA TYR A 218 7.55 3.58 -0.02
C TYR A 218 6.89 3.76 -1.38
N THR A 219 7.67 3.88 -2.44
CA THR A 219 7.12 4.09 -3.78
C THR A 219 7.94 3.42 -4.88
N ASN A 220 7.24 2.94 -5.93
CA ASN A 220 7.91 2.53 -7.17
C ASN A 220 8.19 3.70 -8.11
N GLY A 221 7.60 4.85 -7.86
CA GLY A 221 7.80 6.08 -8.63
C GLY A 221 8.84 7.02 -8.03
N ASN A 222 8.66 8.28 -8.32
CA ASN A 222 9.49 9.38 -7.84
C ASN A 222 8.86 10.04 -6.62
N VAL A 223 9.67 10.71 -5.80
CA VAL A 223 9.19 11.48 -4.65
C VAL A 223 9.59 12.94 -4.81
N THR A 224 8.62 13.84 -4.63
CA THR A 224 8.84 15.29 -4.51
C THR A 224 8.32 15.77 -3.16
N LEU A 225 9.19 16.43 -2.38
CA LEU A 225 8.82 17.09 -1.13
C LEU A 225 8.98 18.61 -1.29
N GLU A 226 7.94 19.37 -0.97
CA GLU A 226 7.91 20.83 -1.09
C GLU A 226 7.43 21.52 0.20
N GLY A 227 7.75 22.80 0.36
CA GLY A 227 7.33 23.58 1.52
C GLY A 227 8.02 23.16 2.82
N SER A 228 7.28 22.68 3.81
CA SER A 228 7.79 22.14 5.08
C SER A 228 7.47 20.64 5.25
N ALA A 229 7.23 19.94 4.15
CA ALA A 229 6.94 18.51 4.16
C ALA A 229 8.05 17.70 4.82
N ARG A 230 7.69 16.67 5.58
CA ARG A 230 8.65 15.83 6.32
C ARG A 230 8.36 14.35 6.13
N ALA A 231 9.45 13.55 6.11
CA ALA A 231 9.38 12.10 6.23
C ALA A 231 10.59 11.60 7.05
N ASP A 232 10.39 10.55 7.87
CA ASP A 232 11.49 9.92 8.59
C ASP A 232 12.24 8.92 7.72
N LEU A 233 11.53 8.29 6.78
CA LEU A 233 12.09 7.36 5.81
C LEU A 233 11.43 7.53 4.46
N ILE A 234 12.23 7.61 3.40
CA ILE A 234 11.77 7.56 2.01
C ILE A 234 12.52 6.47 1.26
N SER A 235 11.79 5.58 0.61
CA SER A 235 12.32 4.54 -0.27
C SER A 235 11.63 4.65 -1.63
N ALA A 236 12.35 5.11 -2.65
CA ALA A 236 11.83 5.37 -3.99
C ALA A 236 12.60 4.59 -5.05
N LYS A 237 11.93 3.83 -5.91
CA LYS A 237 12.56 3.24 -7.11
C LYS A 237 12.88 4.27 -8.20
N GLY A 238 12.25 5.43 -8.13
CA GLY A 238 12.59 6.58 -8.94
C GLY A 238 13.66 7.45 -8.29
N TRP A 239 13.51 8.73 -8.48
CA TRP A 239 14.34 9.77 -7.87
C TRP A 239 13.61 10.42 -6.68
N ILE A 240 14.39 11.06 -5.81
CA ILE A 240 13.88 11.87 -4.72
C ILE A 240 14.32 13.32 -4.95
N TYR A 241 13.36 14.23 -4.90
CA TYR A 241 13.60 15.66 -5.00
C TYR A 241 13.06 16.37 -3.76
N THR A 242 13.94 16.96 -2.96
CA THR A 242 13.53 17.74 -1.78
C THR A 242 13.75 19.23 -2.03
N LYS A 243 12.65 19.98 -2.09
CA LYS A 243 12.59 21.45 -2.04
C LYS A 243 12.09 21.92 -0.67
N SER A 244 11.97 21.00 0.27
CA SER A 244 11.39 21.26 1.58
C SER A 244 12.43 21.87 2.51
N GLY A 245 12.06 22.93 3.22
CA GLY A 245 12.82 23.46 4.36
C GLY A 245 12.73 22.61 5.64
N GLY A 246 11.96 21.51 5.63
CA GLY A 246 11.83 20.58 6.75
C GLY A 246 13.05 19.67 6.88
N THR A 247 13.18 19.04 8.07
CA THR A 247 14.20 18.01 8.30
C THR A 247 13.66 16.66 7.84
N GLN A 248 14.41 15.97 6.97
CA GLN A 248 14.12 14.63 6.49
C GLN A 248 14.92 13.60 7.29
N GLY A 249 14.44 12.37 7.34
CA GLY A 249 15.19 11.24 7.89
C GLY A 249 16.10 10.58 6.85
N ASP A 250 15.92 9.27 6.67
CA ASP A 250 16.72 8.46 5.76
C ASP A 250 16.11 8.42 4.35
N LEU A 251 16.89 8.75 3.31
CA LEU A 251 16.47 8.77 1.91
C LEU A 251 17.17 7.66 1.13
N TYR A 252 16.39 6.83 0.42
CA TYR A 252 16.89 5.76 -0.44
C TYR A 252 16.25 5.86 -1.82
N ALA A 253 17.06 5.96 -2.88
CA ALA A 253 16.60 6.06 -4.26
C ALA A 253 17.37 5.13 -5.18
N ASP A 254 16.69 4.48 -6.15
CA ASP A 254 17.39 3.72 -7.19
C ASP A 254 18.03 4.66 -8.22
N LYS A 255 17.39 5.83 -8.50
CA LYS A 255 17.91 6.80 -9.45
C LYS A 255 18.77 7.83 -8.73
N TYR A 256 18.33 9.04 -8.59
CA TYR A 256 19.12 10.11 -8.00
C TYR A 256 18.37 10.82 -6.87
N ILE A 257 19.13 11.54 -6.05
CA ILE A 257 18.59 12.39 -4.99
C ILE A 257 19.05 13.82 -5.25
N ASN A 258 18.10 14.73 -5.40
CA ASN A 258 18.34 16.16 -5.56
C ASN A 258 17.81 16.90 -4.33
N ILE A 259 18.68 17.69 -3.70
CA ILE A 259 18.38 18.42 -2.47
C ILE A 259 18.61 19.89 -2.73
N THR A 260 17.56 20.71 -2.69
CA THR A 260 17.69 22.17 -2.88
C THR A 260 17.57 22.94 -1.58
N ASN A 261 17.00 22.33 -0.53
CA ASN A 261 16.87 22.99 0.77
C ASN A 261 16.62 21.94 1.89
N GLY A 262 16.83 22.34 3.15
CA GLY A 262 16.54 21.55 4.35
C GLY A 262 17.70 20.67 4.82
N SER A 263 17.47 19.98 5.93
CA SER A 263 18.39 19.02 6.52
C SER A 263 17.87 17.59 6.32
N LEU A 264 18.78 16.61 6.40
CA LEU A 264 18.41 15.21 6.37
C LEU A 264 19.35 14.38 7.25
N LYS A 265 18.97 13.15 7.55
CA LYS A 265 19.84 12.24 8.29
C LYS A 265 20.82 11.54 7.35
N ASN A 266 20.32 10.71 6.43
CA ASN A 266 21.16 10.02 5.46
C ASN A 266 20.54 10.06 4.06
N ALA A 267 21.37 10.04 3.01
CA ALA A 267 20.92 9.85 1.63
C ALA A 267 21.75 8.76 0.97
N ASN A 268 21.08 7.79 0.35
CA ASN A 268 21.69 6.67 -0.36
C ASN A 268 21.04 6.50 -1.74
N THR A 269 21.86 6.31 -2.77
CA THR A 269 21.37 6.06 -4.13
C THR A 269 22.36 5.26 -4.96
N PHE A 270 21.85 4.49 -5.93
CA PHE A 270 22.72 3.85 -6.92
C PHE A 270 23.28 4.82 -7.98
N SER A 271 22.66 6.02 -8.16
CA SER A 271 23.09 7.00 -9.12
C SER A 271 23.85 8.14 -8.44
N TYR A 272 23.36 9.36 -8.47
CA TYR A 272 24.06 10.53 -7.96
C TYR A 272 23.26 11.31 -6.92
N ILE A 273 23.98 12.08 -6.10
CA ILE A 273 23.39 13.05 -5.18
C ILE A 273 23.81 14.45 -5.63
N ASP A 274 22.84 15.31 -5.80
CA ASP A 274 23.03 16.72 -6.17
C ASP A 274 22.51 17.63 -5.07
N TRP A 275 23.42 18.28 -4.34
CA TRP A 275 23.10 19.23 -3.26
C TRP A 275 24.01 20.48 -3.36
N PRO A 276 23.87 21.29 -4.42
CA PRO A 276 24.81 22.38 -4.73
C PRO A 276 24.64 23.61 -3.84
N SER A 277 23.48 23.80 -3.20
CA SER A 277 23.14 25.02 -2.45
C SER A 277 22.04 24.75 -1.40
N GLY A 278 21.69 25.76 -0.61
CA GLY A 278 20.49 25.74 0.22
C GLY A 278 20.70 25.60 1.72
N GLY A 279 21.92 25.43 2.19
CA GLY A 279 22.21 25.24 3.61
C GLY A 279 21.50 24.00 4.19
N GLY A 280 21.96 23.51 5.32
CA GLY A 280 21.38 22.36 5.99
C GLY A 280 22.44 21.40 6.50
N THR A 281 22.01 20.29 7.07
CA THR A 281 22.91 19.28 7.63
C THR A 281 22.54 17.88 7.18
N ALA A 282 23.55 17.00 7.06
CA ALA A 282 23.36 15.57 6.91
C ALA A 282 24.42 14.77 7.69
N GLN A 283 24.11 13.52 8.02
CA GLN A 283 25.10 12.62 8.60
C GLN A 283 25.91 11.94 7.49
N ILE A 284 25.24 11.24 6.57
CA ILE A 284 25.90 10.44 5.55
C ILE A 284 25.23 10.64 4.18
N LEU A 285 26.06 10.89 3.15
CA LEU A 285 25.67 10.83 1.75
C LEU A 285 26.42 9.68 1.08
N THR A 286 25.71 8.74 0.45
CA THR A 286 26.31 7.61 -0.27
C THR A 286 25.73 7.52 -1.68
N ALA A 287 26.57 7.57 -2.71
CA ALA A 287 26.19 7.51 -4.11
C ALA A 287 26.96 6.43 -4.86
N GLY A 288 26.28 5.66 -5.71
CA GLY A 288 26.89 4.77 -6.69
C GLY A 288 27.50 5.50 -7.88
N GLY A 289 27.09 6.75 -8.11
CA GLY A 289 27.69 7.67 -9.08
C GLY A 289 28.43 8.82 -8.39
N TYR A 290 28.17 10.04 -8.83
CA TYR A 290 28.85 11.23 -8.30
C TYR A 290 28.04 11.92 -7.19
N VAL A 291 28.74 12.78 -6.42
CA VAL A 291 28.13 13.71 -5.46
C VAL A 291 28.55 15.12 -5.79
N ASN A 292 27.59 16.01 -6.05
CA ASN A 292 27.80 17.45 -6.08
C ASN A 292 27.35 18.01 -4.73
N PHE A 293 28.27 18.64 -4.01
CA PHE A 293 28.00 19.13 -2.67
C PHE A 293 28.43 20.59 -2.54
N GLY A 294 27.53 21.43 -2.00
CA GLY A 294 27.74 22.89 -1.90
C GLY A 294 27.69 23.42 -0.47
N SER A 295 26.85 24.41 -0.23
CA SER A 295 26.82 25.27 0.97
C SER A 295 26.19 24.63 2.20
N SER A 296 26.44 23.36 2.49
CA SER A 296 25.83 22.60 3.60
C SER A 296 26.89 21.98 4.50
N SER A 297 26.47 21.33 5.60
CA SER A 297 27.36 20.61 6.51
C SER A 297 27.03 19.13 6.51
N VAL A 298 28.02 18.28 6.20
CA VAL A 298 27.87 16.82 6.16
C VAL A 298 29.00 16.14 6.91
N ASN A 299 28.69 15.11 7.70
CA ASN A 299 29.75 14.38 8.38
C ASN A 299 30.51 13.49 7.39
N THR A 300 29.81 12.74 6.53
CA THR A 300 30.44 11.73 5.68
C THR A 300 29.88 11.76 4.27
N ILE A 301 30.77 11.77 3.25
CA ILE A 301 30.41 11.58 1.84
C ILE A 301 31.13 10.33 1.31
N ARG A 302 30.40 9.46 0.62
CA ARG A 302 30.88 8.25 -0.06
C ARG A 302 30.36 8.24 -1.50
N ALA A 303 31.25 8.20 -2.50
CA ALA A 303 30.87 8.16 -3.90
C ALA A 303 31.75 7.18 -4.68
N LYS A 304 31.12 6.27 -5.45
CA LYS A 304 31.87 5.45 -6.42
C LYS A 304 32.42 6.27 -7.57
N GLY A 305 31.68 7.31 -7.97
CA GLY A 305 32.15 8.30 -8.95
C GLY A 305 32.84 9.51 -8.30
N ASN A 306 32.83 10.62 -9.01
CA ASN A 306 33.48 11.85 -8.56
C ASN A 306 32.72 12.56 -7.43
N VAL A 307 33.44 13.30 -6.59
CA VAL A 307 32.86 14.22 -5.62
C VAL A 307 33.28 15.64 -6.00
N ASN A 308 32.31 16.50 -6.25
CA ASN A 308 32.52 17.93 -6.49
C ASN A 308 32.12 18.70 -5.24
N LEU A 309 33.10 19.29 -4.57
CA LEU A 309 32.91 20.11 -3.37
C LEU A 309 32.95 21.59 -3.80
N SER A 310 31.82 22.28 -3.69
CA SER A 310 31.73 23.70 -3.97
C SER A 310 32.06 24.57 -2.74
N THR A 311 32.09 25.89 -2.88
CA THR A 311 32.39 26.85 -1.82
C THR A 311 31.43 26.76 -0.64
N TRP A 312 31.90 27.03 0.59
CA TRP A 312 31.12 27.15 1.85
C TRP A 312 30.66 25.85 2.52
N GLY A 313 30.91 24.66 1.95
CA GLY A 313 30.56 23.39 2.58
C GLY A 313 31.53 22.98 3.68
N THR A 314 31.00 22.33 4.73
CA THR A 314 31.79 21.64 5.77
C THR A 314 31.59 20.15 5.66
N VAL A 315 32.66 19.37 5.51
CA VAL A 315 32.61 17.90 5.48
C VAL A 315 33.74 17.31 6.29
N SER A 316 33.41 16.37 7.19
CA SER A 316 34.43 15.75 8.04
C SER A 316 35.21 14.65 7.30
N ASP A 317 34.54 13.78 6.54
CA ASP A 317 35.18 12.65 5.86
C ASP A 317 34.59 12.43 4.47
N VAL A 318 35.41 12.60 3.42
CA VAL A 318 35.02 12.37 2.03
C VAL A 318 35.84 11.22 1.44
N MET A 319 35.16 10.25 0.85
CA MET A 319 35.78 9.18 0.09
C MET A 319 35.16 9.09 -1.29
N SER A 320 35.99 9.12 -2.33
CA SER A 320 35.61 8.94 -3.73
C SER A 320 36.46 7.84 -4.36
N GLU A 321 35.84 6.88 -5.03
CA GLU A 321 36.56 5.89 -5.86
C GLU A 321 36.98 6.46 -7.23
N GLY A 322 36.55 7.70 -7.51
CA GLY A 322 36.99 8.51 -8.65
C GLY A 322 37.85 9.70 -8.19
N LYS A 323 37.50 10.89 -8.64
CA LYS A 323 38.19 12.15 -8.37
C LYS A 323 37.41 13.00 -7.35
N ILE A 324 38.14 13.64 -6.39
CA ILE A 324 37.59 14.73 -5.60
C ILE A 324 38.05 16.05 -6.24
N LYS A 325 37.10 16.90 -6.61
CA LYS A 325 37.32 18.25 -7.09
C LYS A 325 36.89 19.24 -6.00
N CYS A 326 37.84 20.10 -5.58
CA CYS A 326 37.56 21.19 -4.66
C CYS A 326 37.54 22.49 -5.44
N VAL A 327 36.63 23.41 -5.11
CA VAL A 327 36.69 24.74 -5.67
C VAL A 327 37.79 25.51 -4.94
N SER A 328 38.69 26.10 -5.73
CA SER A 328 39.83 26.84 -5.24
C SER A 328 39.38 28.00 -4.36
N THR A 329 39.41 27.82 -3.05
CA THR A 329 39.52 28.91 -2.09
C THR A 329 39.49 28.40 -0.66
N ASN A 330 40.00 29.15 0.28
CA ASN A 330 40.11 28.87 1.72
C ASN A 330 38.77 28.81 2.50
N TRP A 331 37.61 28.57 1.84
CA TRP A 331 36.29 28.71 2.43
C TRP A 331 35.63 27.37 2.82
N GLY A 332 36.10 26.22 2.33
CA GLY A 332 35.59 24.91 2.68
C GLY A 332 36.39 24.29 3.83
N ASN A 333 35.70 23.70 4.84
CA ASN A 333 36.32 22.97 5.93
C ASN A 333 36.24 21.47 5.65
N TYR A 334 37.34 20.87 5.20
CA TYR A 334 37.43 19.44 4.91
C TYR A 334 38.47 18.80 5.86
N THR A 335 38.05 17.81 6.66
CA THR A 335 38.94 17.19 7.66
C THR A 335 39.74 16.03 7.08
N LEU A 336 39.11 15.18 6.27
CA LEU A 336 39.74 14.02 5.65
C LEU A 336 39.22 13.84 4.21
N LEU A 337 40.14 13.77 3.25
CA LEU A 337 39.82 13.51 1.85
C LEU A 337 40.54 12.23 1.38
N LYS A 338 39.81 11.27 0.80
CA LYS A 338 40.36 10.05 0.21
C LYS A 338 39.82 9.88 -1.21
N ALA A 339 40.71 9.83 -2.21
CA ALA A 339 40.29 9.64 -3.61
C ALA A 339 41.41 9.03 -4.47
N VAL A 340 41.05 8.49 -5.63
CA VAL A 340 42.04 8.06 -6.63
C VAL A 340 42.81 9.25 -7.21
N SER A 341 42.15 10.40 -7.34
CA SER A 341 42.82 11.64 -7.76
C SER A 341 42.16 12.90 -7.17
N PHE A 342 42.89 14.01 -7.17
CA PHE A 342 42.43 15.28 -6.62
C PHE A 342 42.61 16.42 -7.65
N GLU A 343 41.68 17.37 -7.64
CA GLU A 343 41.74 18.60 -8.45
C GLU A 343 41.44 19.80 -7.54
N SER A 344 42.42 20.68 -7.43
CA SER A 344 42.32 21.93 -6.64
C SER A 344 42.02 21.73 -5.14
N CYS A 345 42.34 20.57 -4.57
CA CYS A 345 42.13 20.26 -3.17
C CYS A 345 43.36 20.53 -2.30
N PRO A 346 43.18 20.87 -0.99
CA PRO A 346 44.30 21.05 -0.08
C PRO A 346 44.99 19.69 0.18
N THR A 347 46.33 19.66 0.08
CA THR A 347 47.14 18.42 0.22
C THR A 347 47.24 17.93 1.65
N LYS A 348 47.08 18.80 2.64
CA LYS A 348 47.32 18.48 4.07
C LYS A 348 46.51 17.32 4.62
N ASN A 349 45.28 17.11 4.10
CA ASN A 349 44.35 16.07 4.59
C ASN A 349 43.94 15.10 3.47
N ALA A 350 44.69 15.07 2.38
CA ALA A 350 44.37 14.26 1.19
C ALA A 350 45.17 12.95 1.21
N THR A 351 44.48 11.80 1.03
CA THR A 351 45.06 10.49 0.89
C THR A 351 44.68 9.91 -0.45
N THR A 352 45.67 9.56 -1.29
CA THR A 352 45.42 8.91 -2.59
C THR A 352 45.09 7.44 -2.40
N LEU A 353 44.00 7.00 -3.02
CA LEU A 353 43.59 5.61 -3.06
C LEU A 353 44.18 4.92 -4.30
N PRO A 354 44.42 3.60 -4.24
CA PRO A 354 44.79 2.83 -5.42
C PRO A 354 43.75 2.92 -6.54
N ALA A 355 44.19 2.94 -7.77
CA ALA A 355 43.28 2.84 -8.92
C ALA A 355 42.51 1.50 -8.88
N GLY A 356 41.21 1.52 -9.13
CA GLY A 356 40.33 0.36 -9.07
C GLY A 356 39.83 0.01 -7.65
N THR A 357 40.02 0.88 -6.66
CA THR A 357 39.36 0.76 -5.36
C THR A 357 37.84 0.61 -5.56
N ASP A 358 37.22 -0.40 -4.97
CA ASP A 358 35.76 -0.67 -4.99
C ASP A 358 35.34 -1.13 -3.59
N SER A 359 35.21 -0.19 -2.68
CA SER A 359 34.89 -0.43 -1.26
C SER A 359 33.60 0.26 -0.82
N ILE A 360 33.04 1.17 -1.64
CA ILE A 360 31.81 1.89 -1.32
C ILE A 360 30.61 1.04 -1.75
N VAL A 361 29.72 0.77 -0.82
CA VAL A 361 28.45 0.10 -1.07
C VAL A 361 27.32 1.14 -1.07
N ALA A 362 26.79 1.42 -2.25
CA ALA A 362 25.59 2.24 -2.41
C ALA A 362 24.34 1.37 -2.29
N THR A 363 23.29 1.93 -1.69
CA THR A 363 22.01 1.26 -1.49
C THR A 363 20.91 2.07 -2.15
N GLY A 364 20.08 1.44 -2.96
CA GLY A 364 18.90 2.04 -3.56
C GLY A 364 17.64 1.83 -2.71
N ALA A 365 16.49 1.80 -3.36
CA ALA A 365 15.20 1.60 -2.71
C ALA A 365 15.15 0.30 -1.90
N LEU A 366 14.64 0.40 -0.66
CA LEU A 366 14.57 -0.72 0.28
C LEU A 366 13.44 -1.70 -0.03
N VAL A 367 12.34 -1.20 -0.61
CA VAL A 367 11.10 -1.95 -0.79
C VAL A 367 10.52 -1.72 -2.19
N THR A 368 9.97 -2.79 -2.78
CA THR A 368 9.09 -2.71 -3.95
C THR A 368 7.65 -2.78 -3.49
N VAL A 369 6.83 -1.80 -3.86
CA VAL A 369 5.40 -1.83 -3.60
C VAL A 369 4.72 -2.68 -4.67
N THR A 370 4.09 -3.78 -4.26
CA THR A 370 3.33 -4.64 -5.18
C THR A 370 1.84 -4.35 -5.02
N ALA A 371 1.16 -4.00 -6.12
CA ALA A 371 -0.29 -3.89 -6.10
C ALA A 371 -0.91 -5.30 -6.02
N PRO A 372 -1.77 -5.58 -5.04
CA PRO A 372 -2.56 -6.79 -5.04
C PRO A 372 -3.61 -6.74 -6.16
N ASN A 373 -4.26 -7.86 -6.42
CA ASN A 373 -5.41 -7.87 -7.33
C ASN A 373 -6.48 -6.91 -6.80
N LYS A 374 -7.14 -6.19 -7.71
CA LYS A 374 -8.27 -5.32 -7.34
C LYS A 374 -9.36 -6.16 -6.65
N PRO A 375 -9.91 -5.69 -5.52
CA PRO A 375 -11.00 -6.39 -4.86
C PRO A 375 -12.28 -6.33 -5.70
N LEU A 376 -13.07 -7.40 -5.64
CA LEU A 376 -14.39 -7.44 -6.27
C LEU A 376 -15.39 -6.67 -5.39
N VAL A 377 -15.83 -5.50 -5.83
CA VAL A 377 -16.87 -4.71 -5.17
C VAL A 377 -18.14 -4.78 -6.00
N ASN A 378 -19.15 -5.50 -5.52
CA ASN A 378 -20.42 -5.68 -6.22
C ASN A 378 -21.57 -5.70 -5.22
N ALA A 379 -22.40 -4.66 -5.22
CA ALA A 379 -23.56 -4.56 -4.33
C ALA A 379 -24.56 -5.70 -4.51
N LEU A 380 -24.71 -6.25 -5.73
CA LEU A 380 -25.61 -7.35 -6.02
C LEU A 380 -25.20 -8.66 -5.29
N SER A 381 -23.93 -8.85 -4.96
CA SER A 381 -23.46 -10.00 -4.21
C SER A 381 -24.06 -10.09 -2.79
N TYR A 382 -24.57 -8.98 -2.29
CA TYR A 382 -25.18 -8.88 -0.95
C TYR A 382 -26.72 -8.96 -0.97
N GLU A 383 -27.34 -9.21 -2.14
CA GLU A 383 -28.81 -9.22 -2.27
C GLU A 383 -29.49 -10.25 -1.35
N SER A 384 -28.83 -11.39 -1.07
CA SER A 384 -29.33 -12.41 -0.14
C SER A 384 -29.26 -11.98 1.32
N GLN A 385 -28.35 -11.07 1.67
CA GLN A 385 -28.12 -10.56 3.02
C GLN A 385 -28.89 -9.26 3.29
N ALA A 386 -29.44 -8.63 2.23
CA ALA A 386 -30.22 -7.40 2.37
C ALA A 386 -31.56 -7.66 3.05
N ASN A 387 -31.92 -6.77 3.99
CA ASN A 387 -33.20 -6.79 4.66
C ASN A 387 -34.29 -6.09 3.82
N TYR A 388 -33.88 -5.04 3.12
CA TYR A 388 -34.76 -4.21 2.30
C TYR A 388 -34.11 -3.94 0.95
N ILE A 389 -34.70 -4.44 -0.14
CA ILE A 389 -34.24 -4.22 -1.50
C ILE A 389 -35.17 -3.25 -2.20
N LEU A 390 -34.69 -2.05 -2.48
CA LEU A 390 -35.43 -0.99 -3.13
C LEU A 390 -35.31 -1.14 -4.65
N ASP A 391 -36.45 -1.25 -5.33
CA ASP A 391 -36.60 -1.41 -6.76
C ASP A 391 -37.81 -0.60 -7.24
N VAL A 392 -38.11 -0.59 -8.50
CA VAL A 392 -39.32 0.00 -9.06
C VAL A 392 -40.16 -1.06 -9.75
N ASP A 393 -41.47 -0.84 -9.76
CA ASP A 393 -42.39 -1.66 -10.56
C ASP A 393 -42.40 -1.23 -12.04
N SER A 394 -43.21 -1.88 -12.85
CA SER A 394 -43.36 -1.56 -14.28
C SER A 394 -43.87 -0.12 -14.55
N ASN A 395 -44.42 0.55 -13.56
CA ASN A 395 -44.90 1.93 -13.61
C ASN A 395 -43.92 2.91 -12.96
N SER A 396 -42.67 2.49 -12.70
CA SER A 396 -41.64 3.28 -12.01
C SER A 396 -42.01 3.69 -10.59
N LYS A 397 -42.96 3.01 -9.93
CA LYS A 397 -43.29 3.25 -8.51
C LYS A 397 -42.31 2.50 -7.60
N PRO A 398 -41.83 3.16 -6.51
CA PRO A 398 -40.98 2.52 -5.50
C PRO A 398 -41.63 1.27 -4.91
N VAL A 399 -40.90 0.16 -4.90
CA VAL A 399 -41.24 -1.08 -4.24
C VAL A 399 -40.09 -1.57 -3.41
N VAL A 400 -40.43 -2.30 -2.35
CA VAL A 400 -39.46 -2.85 -1.39
C VAL A 400 -39.65 -4.36 -1.30
N THR A 401 -38.59 -5.12 -1.58
CA THR A 401 -38.56 -6.54 -1.25
C THR A 401 -37.95 -6.68 0.14
N VAL A 402 -38.73 -7.26 1.08
CA VAL A 402 -38.33 -7.51 2.47
C VAL A 402 -37.84 -8.93 2.61
N LYS A 403 -36.71 -9.13 3.29
CA LYS A 403 -36.14 -10.44 3.65
C LYS A 403 -35.57 -10.41 5.07
N ASN A 404 -35.55 -11.52 5.75
CA ASN A 404 -34.89 -11.68 7.06
C ASN A 404 -35.26 -10.62 8.10
N VAL A 405 -36.56 -10.26 8.18
CA VAL A 405 -37.10 -9.28 9.16
C VAL A 405 -38.15 -9.98 10.01
N ASN A 406 -37.93 -10.01 11.33
CA ASN A 406 -38.85 -10.63 12.26
C ASN A 406 -40.23 -9.93 12.23
N GLY A 407 -41.30 -10.73 12.16
CA GLY A 407 -42.67 -10.20 12.15
C GLY A 407 -43.15 -9.66 10.80
N ILE A 408 -42.29 -9.62 9.76
CA ILE A 408 -42.64 -9.23 8.40
C ILE A 408 -42.37 -10.38 7.45
N PRO A 409 -43.38 -10.95 6.79
CA PRO A 409 -43.19 -12.00 5.81
C PRO A 409 -42.25 -11.55 4.67
N SER A 410 -41.40 -12.46 4.20
CA SER A 410 -40.57 -12.17 3.02
C SER A 410 -41.46 -11.96 1.79
N GLY A 411 -41.30 -10.84 1.10
CA GLY A 411 -42.14 -10.51 -0.03
C GLY A 411 -41.87 -9.10 -0.58
N LYS A 412 -42.63 -8.77 -1.62
CA LYS A 412 -42.57 -7.43 -2.30
C LYS A 412 -43.71 -6.57 -1.82
N TYR A 413 -43.43 -5.36 -1.39
CA TYR A 413 -44.36 -4.44 -0.79
C TYR A 413 -44.19 -3.02 -1.35
N TYR A 414 -45.26 -2.20 -1.23
CA TYR A 414 -45.25 -0.77 -1.47
C TYR A 414 -45.15 -0.01 -0.15
N ILE A 415 -44.53 1.16 -0.18
CA ILE A 415 -44.51 2.10 0.94
C ILE A 415 -45.80 2.90 0.86
N ALA A 416 -46.72 2.64 1.80
CA ALA A 416 -48.10 3.11 1.71
C ALA A 416 -48.41 4.18 2.76
N LYS A 417 -49.35 5.05 2.40
CA LYS A 417 -50.07 5.95 3.31
C LYS A 417 -51.11 5.19 4.11
N TYR A 418 -51.42 5.72 5.30
CA TYR A 418 -52.49 5.20 6.17
C TYR A 418 -53.07 6.33 7.01
N THR A 419 -54.31 6.18 7.49
CA THR A 419 -54.95 7.12 8.38
C THR A 419 -55.05 6.55 9.80
N SER A 420 -54.73 7.34 10.81
CA SER A 420 -54.93 7.03 12.21
C SER A 420 -55.38 8.30 12.93
N ASN A 421 -56.46 8.20 13.71
CA ASN A 421 -57.06 9.38 14.41
C ASN A 421 -57.32 10.58 13.48
N ASN A 422 -57.80 10.32 12.27
CA ASN A 422 -58.08 11.33 11.23
C ASN A 422 -56.81 12.10 10.71
N ILE A 423 -55.60 11.59 11.03
CA ILE A 423 -54.31 12.13 10.54
C ILE A 423 -53.75 11.17 9.52
N GLU A 424 -53.25 11.72 8.42
CA GLU A 424 -52.63 10.97 7.36
C GLU A 424 -51.11 10.77 7.63
N TYR A 425 -50.68 9.54 7.62
CA TYR A 425 -49.30 9.10 7.83
C TYR A 425 -48.80 8.29 6.63
N ILE A 426 -47.48 8.07 6.56
CA ILE A 426 -46.83 7.25 5.55
C ILE A 426 -45.79 6.31 6.17
N GLY A 427 -45.47 5.22 5.51
CA GLY A 427 -44.38 4.33 5.89
C GLY A 427 -44.80 2.91 6.22
N LYS A 428 -46.08 2.55 6.02
CA LYS A 428 -46.50 1.14 6.11
C LYS A 428 -46.09 0.34 4.89
N LEU A 429 -45.71 -0.92 5.13
CA LEU A 429 -45.45 -1.89 4.09
C LEU A 429 -46.73 -2.63 3.73
N CYS A 430 -47.15 -2.49 2.48
CA CYS A 430 -48.44 -3.01 2.00
C CYS A 430 -48.28 -3.80 0.70
N PRO A 431 -49.08 -4.87 0.49
CA PRO A 431 -49.03 -5.71 -0.71
C PRO A 431 -49.49 -4.89 -1.98
N GLY A 432 -50.25 -3.82 -1.80
CA GLY A 432 -50.70 -2.97 -2.87
C GLY A 432 -51.06 -1.55 -2.39
N ILE A 433 -51.12 -0.60 -3.34
CA ILE A 433 -51.53 0.76 -3.07
C ILE A 433 -52.57 1.19 -4.12
N ASN A 434 -53.52 2.04 -3.71
CA ASN A 434 -54.45 2.71 -4.62
C ASN A 434 -53.78 3.90 -5.34
N THR A 435 -54.52 4.62 -6.16
CA THR A 435 -54.03 5.80 -6.92
C THR A 435 -53.55 6.94 -6.04
N SER A 436 -54.13 7.05 -4.83
CA SER A 436 -53.76 8.07 -3.81
C SER A 436 -52.62 7.63 -2.89
N GLY A 437 -52.07 6.40 -3.09
CA GLY A 437 -50.95 5.86 -2.31
C GLY A 437 -51.36 5.23 -0.98
N PHE A 438 -52.65 5.04 -0.71
CA PHE A 438 -53.12 4.33 0.49
C PHE A 438 -53.03 2.82 0.31
N CYS A 439 -52.80 2.11 1.42
CA CYS A 439 -52.69 0.69 1.50
C CYS A 439 -53.97 -0.02 0.99
N THR A 440 -53.79 -0.95 0.06
CA THR A 440 -54.82 -1.92 -0.30
C THR A 440 -54.45 -3.29 0.24
N GLY A 441 -55.30 -3.81 1.12
CA GLY A 441 -55.03 -5.03 1.89
C GLY A 441 -54.43 -4.78 3.27
N THR A 442 -53.94 -5.82 3.95
CA THR A 442 -53.39 -5.76 5.29
C THR A 442 -51.93 -5.33 5.27
N SER A 443 -51.56 -4.28 5.99
CA SER A 443 -50.14 -3.88 6.14
C SER A 443 -49.38 -4.89 7.01
N VAL A 444 -48.12 -5.14 6.67
CA VAL A 444 -47.28 -6.16 7.35
C VAL A 444 -46.27 -5.57 8.33
N GLY A 445 -46.06 -4.25 8.30
CA GLY A 445 -45.08 -3.55 9.16
C GLY A 445 -44.79 -2.13 8.70
N TYR A 446 -43.72 -1.58 9.22
CA TYR A 446 -43.28 -0.20 8.93
C TYR A 446 -41.85 -0.17 8.37
N ILE A 447 -41.59 0.71 7.41
CA ILE A 447 -40.26 1.07 6.94
C ILE A 447 -39.83 2.47 7.42
N TYR A 448 -40.79 3.37 7.70
CA TYR A 448 -40.56 4.62 8.39
C TYR A 448 -41.03 4.50 9.85
N PRO A 449 -40.54 5.36 10.76
CA PRO A 449 -41.04 5.39 12.11
C PRO A 449 -42.56 5.53 12.15
N PRO A 450 -43.28 4.85 13.04
CA PRO A 450 -44.71 5.02 13.21
C PRO A 450 -45.08 6.51 13.39
N ASN A 451 -46.23 6.91 12.85
CA ASN A 451 -46.71 8.30 12.85
C ASN A 451 -45.83 9.32 12.08
N THR A 452 -45.09 8.84 11.09
CA THR A 452 -44.43 9.74 10.11
C THR A 452 -45.52 10.42 9.28
N GLY A 453 -45.57 11.74 9.33
CA GLY A 453 -46.57 12.53 8.59
C GLY A 453 -46.49 12.28 7.08
N SER A 454 -47.60 12.23 6.40
CA SER A 454 -47.68 11.88 4.97
C SER A 454 -46.89 12.83 4.05
N TRP A 455 -46.61 14.05 4.54
CA TRP A 455 -45.75 15.01 3.86
C TRP A 455 -44.24 14.67 3.94
N ASN A 456 -43.85 13.79 4.85
CA ASN A 456 -42.44 13.36 5.03
C ASN A 456 -42.18 12.01 4.36
N THR A 457 -42.21 11.99 3.04
CA THR A 457 -41.79 10.82 2.27
C THR A 457 -40.27 10.68 2.33
N VAL A 458 -39.79 9.79 3.20
CA VAL A 458 -38.35 9.64 3.44
C VAL A 458 -37.64 9.05 2.22
N ILE A 459 -38.21 8.07 1.52
CA ILE A 459 -37.63 7.44 0.31
C ILE A 459 -38.39 7.93 -0.93
N SER A 460 -37.66 8.44 -1.91
CA SER A 460 -38.20 8.79 -3.24
C SER A 460 -37.29 8.28 -4.35
N TYR A 461 -37.85 8.11 -5.55
CA TYR A 461 -37.12 7.65 -6.72
C TYR A 461 -37.43 8.55 -7.93
N SER A 462 -36.38 8.99 -8.62
CA SER A 462 -36.52 9.75 -9.85
C SER A 462 -35.26 9.57 -10.72
N GLY A 463 -35.46 9.34 -12.03
CA GLY A 463 -34.35 9.30 -12.99
C GLY A 463 -33.21 8.33 -12.65
N GLY A 464 -33.50 7.14 -12.16
CA GLY A 464 -32.48 6.15 -11.79
C GLY A 464 -31.81 6.41 -10.43
N THR A 465 -32.29 7.41 -9.67
CA THR A 465 -31.70 7.82 -8.39
C THR A 465 -32.69 7.72 -7.26
N TRP A 466 -32.32 7.03 -6.21
CA TRP A 466 -32.99 6.99 -4.91
C TRP A 466 -32.53 8.17 -4.06
N SER A 467 -33.46 8.91 -3.49
CA SER A 467 -33.16 9.98 -2.53
C SER A 467 -33.76 9.62 -1.17
N LEU A 468 -32.97 9.87 -0.11
CA LEU A 468 -33.39 9.72 1.27
C LEU A 468 -33.42 11.10 1.92
N ARG A 469 -34.55 11.48 2.47
CA ARG A 469 -34.75 12.81 3.10
C ARG A 469 -35.69 12.71 4.29
N ASP A 470 -35.17 12.86 5.49
CA ASP A 470 -35.98 12.97 6.70
C ASP A 470 -36.00 14.42 7.17
N ASN A 471 -37.13 15.08 6.99
CA ASN A 471 -37.37 16.47 7.42
C ASN A 471 -37.71 16.59 8.92
N ASN A 472 -38.05 15.47 9.59
CA ASN A 472 -38.41 15.43 11.01
C ASN A 472 -37.23 15.07 11.92
N ASN A 473 -36.06 14.76 11.33
CA ASN A 473 -34.85 14.38 12.06
C ASN A 473 -35.11 13.22 13.07
N GLN A 474 -35.88 12.21 12.64
CA GLN A 474 -36.19 11.03 13.44
C GLN A 474 -34.93 10.18 13.67
N ASP A 475 -34.89 9.43 14.76
CA ASP A 475 -33.74 8.57 15.07
C ASP A 475 -34.24 7.16 15.52
N PRO A 476 -34.14 6.13 14.66
CA PRO A 476 -33.65 6.15 13.28
C PRO A 476 -34.71 6.67 12.28
N SER A 477 -34.29 7.25 11.15
CA SER A 477 -35.16 7.74 10.07
C SER A 477 -35.76 6.62 9.22
N LEU A 478 -35.19 5.42 9.25
CA LEU A 478 -35.65 4.21 8.55
C LEU A 478 -35.57 2.99 9.47
N ALA A 479 -36.30 1.93 9.09
CA ALA A 479 -36.14 0.62 9.69
C ALA A 479 -34.68 0.19 9.66
N PRO A 480 -34.10 -0.28 10.79
CA PRO A 480 -32.70 -0.69 10.84
C PRO A 480 -32.42 -1.92 9.99
N GLY A 481 -31.17 -2.05 9.51
CA GLY A 481 -30.71 -3.21 8.74
C GLY A 481 -29.95 -2.86 7.46
N VAL A 482 -29.87 -3.82 6.55
CA VAL A 482 -29.16 -3.70 5.28
C VAL A 482 -30.13 -3.30 4.18
N PHE A 483 -29.89 -2.16 3.54
CA PHE A 483 -30.65 -1.65 2.40
C PHE A 483 -29.85 -1.78 1.11
N LEU A 484 -30.41 -2.43 0.11
CA LEU A 484 -29.87 -2.51 -1.24
C LEU A 484 -30.75 -1.67 -2.18
N PHE A 485 -30.17 -0.63 -2.76
CA PHE A 485 -30.81 0.25 -3.74
C PHE A 485 -30.41 -0.15 -5.15
N LYS A 486 -31.36 -0.54 -5.99
CA LYS A 486 -31.13 -0.76 -7.41
C LYS A 486 -31.16 0.58 -8.16
N GLY A 487 -29.99 1.14 -8.43
CA GLY A 487 -29.77 2.47 -9.00
C GLY A 487 -28.76 3.28 -8.21
N ASN A 488 -28.68 4.60 -8.49
CA ASN A 488 -27.89 5.53 -7.70
C ASN A 488 -28.58 5.84 -6.38
N LEU A 489 -27.81 6.28 -5.37
CA LEU A 489 -28.32 6.65 -4.06
C LEU A 489 -27.86 8.06 -3.67
N ASN A 490 -28.81 8.89 -3.26
CA ASN A 490 -28.56 10.25 -2.76
C ASN A 490 -29.23 10.47 -1.40
N PRO A 491 -28.64 10.04 -0.28
CA PRO A 491 -29.09 10.43 1.04
C PRO A 491 -28.81 11.93 1.26
N GLN A 492 -29.83 12.69 1.67
CA GLN A 492 -29.75 14.15 1.82
C GLN A 492 -29.77 14.60 3.28
N THR A 493 -30.69 14.07 4.09
CA THR A 493 -30.83 14.37 5.54
C THR A 493 -31.29 13.12 6.28
N GLY A 494 -31.00 13.01 7.57
CA GLY A 494 -31.50 11.96 8.46
C GLY A 494 -30.45 11.30 9.32
N LYS A 495 -30.92 10.41 10.20
CA LYS A 495 -30.10 9.55 11.07
C LYS A 495 -30.44 8.10 10.80
N TYR A 496 -29.47 7.31 10.45
CA TYR A 496 -29.65 5.96 9.94
C TYR A 496 -28.81 4.96 10.72
N ALA A 497 -29.43 3.84 11.12
CA ALA A 497 -28.76 2.67 11.72
C ALA A 497 -28.72 1.54 10.67
N ASN A 498 -28.02 1.76 9.56
CA ASN A 498 -28.14 0.97 8.34
C ASN A 498 -26.80 0.73 7.64
N ALA A 499 -26.73 -0.35 6.85
CA ALA A 499 -25.80 -0.49 5.76
C ALA A 499 -26.49 -0.08 4.46
N PHE A 500 -25.95 0.91 3.73
CA PHE A 500 -26.49 1.36 2.44
C PHE A 500 -25.63 0.83 1.30
N LEU A 501 -26.22 -0.06 0.52
CA LEU A 501 -25.64 -0.66 -0.67
C LEU A 501 -26.33 -0.12 -1.91
N SER A 502 -25.60 0.37 -2.91
CA SER A 502 -26.14 0.91 -4.15
C SER A 502 -25.54 0.18 -5.34
N THR A 503 -26.36 -0.26 -6.29
CA THR A 503 -25.84 -0.81 -7.55
C THR A 503 -25.24 0.25 -8.47
N GLY A 504 -25.54 1.53 -8.24
CA GLY A 504 -24.97 2.69 -8.90
C GLY A 504 -23.93 3.41 -8.03
N SER A 505 -23.89 4.73 -8.14
CA SER A 505 -23.04 5.60 -7.33
C SER A 505 -23.81 6.16 -6.12
N ILE A 506 -23.07 6.59 -5.08
CA ILE A 506 -23.64 7.22 -3.89
C ILE A 506 -23.15 8.67 -3.83
N THR A 507 -24.09 9.63 -3.74
CA THR A 507 -23.81 11.02 -3.42
C THR A 507 -24.40 11.33 -2.06
N TYR A 508 -23.57 11.31 -1.04
CA TYR A 508 -23.99 11.45 0.36
C TYR A 508 -24.06 12.94 0.74
N GLY A 509 -25.25 13.41 1.10
CA GLY A 509 -25.54 14.82 1.36
C GLY A 509 -24.94 15.36 2.67
N THR A 510 -25.30 16.60 3.00
CA THR A 510 -24.84 17.29 4.21
C THR A 510 -25.64 16.88 5.44
N SER A 511 -25.01 16.97 6.62
CA SER A 511 -25.69 16.80 7.93
C SER A 511 -26.41 15.45 8.12
N ILE A 512 -25.90 14.40 7.51
CA ILE A 512 -26.39 13.04 7.68
C ILE A 512 -25.50 12.31 8.70
N ILE A 513 -26.14 11.49 9.53
CA ILE A 513 -25.45 10.54 10.41
C ILE A 513 -25.85 9.13 9.96
N LEU A 514 -24.89 8.35 9.51
CA LEU A 514 -25.07 6.95 9.16
C LEU A 514 -24.18 6.10 10.06
N GLU A 515 -24.79 5.20 10.80
CA GLU A 515 -24.11 4.21 11.63
C GLU A 515 -24.36 2.82 11.02
N ALA A 516 -23.32 2.14 10.59
CA ALA A 516 -23.43 0.75 10.17
C ALA A 516 -23.98 -0.10 11.34
N PRO A 517 -24.69 -1.20 11.08
CA PRO A 517 -25.37 -1.95 12.14
C PRO A 517 -24.50 -2.32 13.35
N ASN A 518 -23.24 -2.75 13.12
CA ASN A 518 -22.33 -3.07 14.23
C ASN A 518 -21.87 -1.83 15.02
N TYR A 519 -21.84 -0.66 14.39
CA TYR A 519 -21.51 0.62 15.04
C TYR A 519 -22.71 1.23 15.76
N ALA A 520 -23.89 1.06 15.20
CA ALA A 520 -25.15 1.53 15.81
C ALA A 520 -25.52 0.76 17.10
N GLY A 521 -25.11 -0.50 17.18
CA GLY A 521 -25.33 -1.35 18.34
C GLY A 521 -26.72 -1.97 18.44
N ALA A 522 -26.87 -2.93 19.35
CA ALA A 522 -28.10 -3.73 19.50
C ALA A 522 -29.35 -2.90 19.81
N ASN A 523 -29.21 -1.83 20.57
CA ASN A 523 -30.37 -0.99 20.92
C ASN A 523 -31.02 -0.33 19.70
N LYS A 524 -30.23 0.21 18.77
CA LYS A 524 -30.73 0.86 17.56
C LYS A 524 -31.14 -0.16 16.49
N VAL A 525 -30.43 -1.31 16.38
CA VAL A 525 -30.65 -2.27 15.30
C VAL A 525 -31.67 -3.35 15.69
N CYS A 526 -31.55 -3.91 16.88
CA CYS A 526 -32.34 -5.07 17.29
C CYS A 526 -33.57 -4.75 18.13
N ASN A 527 -33.60 -3.57 18.79
CA ASN A 527 -34.68 -3.16 19.70
C ASN A 527 -35.33 -1.83 19.29
N SER A 528 -35.26 -1.47 18.03
CA SER A 528 -35.83 -0.21 17.53
C SER A 528 -37.36 -0.27 17.57
N THR A 529 -37.96 0.68 18.27
CA THR A 529 -39.41 0.70 18.49
C THR A 529 -40.18 0.91 17.17
N GLY A 530 -41.19 0.07 16.93
CA GLY A 530 -42.06 0.15 15.76
C GLY A 530 -41.55 -0.53 14.52
N PHE A 531 -40.34 -1.13 14.55
CA PHE A 531 -39.75 -1.83 13.43
C PHE A 531 -39.58 -3.35 13.69
N GLY A 532 -39.61 -4.11 12.60
CA GLY A 532 -39.19 -5.50 12.64
C GLY A 532 -37.70 -5.64 12.80
N ARG A 533 -37.24 -6.57 13.62
CA ARG A 533 -35.83 -6.86 13.86
C ARG A 533 -35.21 -7.61 12.69
N PRO A 534 -34.04 -7.18 12.15
CA PRO A 534 -33.32 -7.93 11.12
C PRO A 534 -32.72 -9.22 11.72
N THR A 535 -33.18 -10.40 11.29
CA THR A 535 -32.83 -11.70 11.89
C THR A 535 -31.44 -12.20 11.53
N ASN A 536 -30.84 -11.68 10.45
CA ASN A 536 -29.46 -11.96 10.04
C ASN A 536 -28.42 -11.09 10.76
N LEU A 537 -28.87 -10.01 11.44
CA LEU A 537 -28.01 -9.11 12.22
C LEU A 537 -28.26 -9.23 13.73
N CYS A 538 -29.39 -9.82 14.15
CA CYS A 538 -29.79 -9.87 15.54
C CYS A 538 -30.22 -11.28 15.96
N SER A 539 -29.59 -11.84 16.98
CA SER A 539 -30.03 -13.08 17.60
C SER A 539 -31.19 -12.85 18.57
N SER A 540 -31.26 -11.71 19.23
CA SER A 540 -32.33 -11.29 20.11
C SER A 540 -32.55 -9.77 20.04
N ASN A 541 -33.48 -9.21 20.79
CA ASN A 541 -33.67 -7.76 20.86
C ASN A 541 -32.50 -7.04 21.53
N THR A 542 -31.63 -7.72 22.25
CA THR A 542 -30.50 -7.16 23.00
C THR A 542 -29.15 -7.57 22.49
N ALA A 543 -29.10 -8.45 21.45
CA ALA A 543 -27.83 -9.01 20.98
C ALA A 543 -27.71 -8.97 19.46
N LEU A 544 -26.66 -8.30 18.99
CA LEU A 544 -26.21 -8.32 17.61
C LEU A 544 -25.51 -9.65 17.29
N ILE A 545 -25.65 -10.08 16.05
CA ILE A 545 -24.77 -11.07 15.41
C ILE A 545 -23.67 -10.27 14.72
N PRO A 546 -22.39 -10.37 15.14
CA PRO A 546 -21.31 -9.63 14.52
C PRO A 546 -21.03 -10.19 13.12
N ALA A 547 -21.75 -9.69 12.13
CA ALA A 547 -21.62 -10.06 10.72
C ALA A 547 -20.77 -9.02 9.98
N ALA A 548 -19.93 -9.45 9.04
CA ALA A 548 -19.07 -8.53 8.25
C ALA A 548 -19.89 -7.45 7.52
N ILE A 549 -21.07 -7.77 7.01
CA ILE A 549 -21.95 -6.80 6.37
C ILE A 549 -22.43 -5.69 7.34
N GLY A 550 -22.49 -5.98 8.62
CA GLY A 550 -22.83 -5.02 9.67
C GLY A 550 -21.76 -3.96 9.91
N ASN A 551 -20.53 -4.13 9.38
CA ASN A 551 -19.47 -3.12 9.42
C ASN A 551 -19.52 -2.17 8.21
N ILE A 552 -20.29 -2.49 7.18
CA ILE A 552 -20.41 -1.66 5.97
C ILE A 552 -21.40 -0.53 6.24
N ALA A 553 -20.94 0.70 6.14
CA ALA A 553 -21.84 1.86 6.13
C ALA A 553 -22.30 2.17 4.71
N LEU A 554 -21.36 2.28 3.77
CA LEU A 554 -21.60 2.58 2.37
C LEU A 554 -20.88 1.60 1.45
N LEU A 555 -21.58 1.05 0.46
CA LEU A 555 -21.00 0.29 -0.63
C LEU A 555 -21.65 0.69 -1.94
N ALA A 556 -20.84 1.09 -2.93
CA ALA A 556 -21.33 1.55 -4.22
C ALA A 556 -20.77 0.73 -5.37
N GLY A 557 -21.63 0.47 -6.36
CA GLY A 557 -21.26 -0.14 -7.64
C GLY A 557 -21.68 -1.61 -7.77
N SER A 558 -21.84 -2.02 -9.00
CA SER A 558 -22.23 -3.39 -9.33
C SER A 558 -21.75 -3.82 -10.72
N CYS A 559 -21.74 -5.12 -10.90
CA CYS A 559 -21.53 -5.74 -12.20
C CYS A 559 -22.43 -6.99 -12.30
N THR A 560 -22.76 -7.40 -13.49
CA THR A 560 -23.60 -8.55 -13.76
C THR A 560 -22.75 -9.79 -14.07
N ASN A 561 -23.13 -10.94 -13.49
CA ASN A 561 -22.53 -12.26 -13.78
C ASN A 561 -20.99 -12.34 -13.65
N ALA A 562 -20.40 -11.56 -12.76
CA ALA A 562 -18.96 -11.55 -12.56
C ALA A 562 -18.57 -12.24 -11.24
N THR A 563 -17.57 -13.12 -11.33
CA THR A 563 -16.99 -13.84 -10.19
C THR A 563 -15.61 -13.32 -9.79
N THR A 564 -15.00 -12.49 -10.63
CA THR A 564 -13.67 -11.87 -10.40
C THR A 564 -13.73 -10.37 -10.65
N ALA A 565 -12.80 -9.62 -10.07
CA ALA A 565 -12.69 -8.17 -10.34
C ALA A 565 -12.47 -7.88 -11.83
N ALA A 566 -11.66 -8.68 -12.53
CA ALA A 566 -11.39 -8.51 -13.96
C ALA A 566 -12.64 -8.70 -14.83
N SER A 567 -13.43 -9.74 -14.55
CA SER A 567 -14.70 -9.96 -15.27
C SER A 567 -15.77 -8.92 -14.92
N CYS A 568 -15.74 -8.41 -13.70
CA CYS A 568 -16.61 -7.34 -13.22
C CYS A 568 -16.30 -6.00 -13.93
N GLN A 569 -15.06 -5.68 -14.13
CA GLN A 569 -14.62 -4.39 -14.71
C GLN A 569 -15.21 -4.14 -16.11
N ALA A 570 -15.40 -5.19 -16.89
CA ALA A 570 -15.97 -5.07 -18.25
C ALA A 570 -17.44 -4.62 -18.28
N THR A 571 -18.21 -4.88 -17.22
CA THR A 571 -19.64 -4.56 -17.11
C THR A 571 -19.94 -3.65 -15.90
N TYR A 572 -18.91 -3.01 -15.35
CA TYR A 572 -19.03 -2.25 -14.13
C TYR A 572 -19.93 -1.01 -14.29
N SER A 573 -20.81 -0.80 -13.33
CA SER A 573 -21.73 0.34 -13.31
C SER A 573 -21.66 1.09 -12.00
N GLY A 574 -21.57 2.41 -12.07
CA GLY A 574 -21.53 3.28 -10.90
C GLY A 574 -20.24 3.14 -10.09
N GLY A 575 -20.36 2.96 -8.79
CA GLY A 575 -19.25 2.70 -7.87
C GLY A 575 -18.56 3.92 -7.29
N ASN A 576 -18.91 5.13 -7.71
CA ASN A 576 -18.38 6.34 -7.08
C ASN A 576 -19.12 6.63 -5.77
N ILE A 577 -18.37 6.98 -4.73
CA ILE A 577 -18.92 7.53 -3.50
C ILE A 577 -18.40 8.97 -3.35
N THR A 578 -19.31 9.90 -3.15
CA THR A 578 -18.99 11.30 -2.86
C THR A 578 -19.63 11.69 -1.53
N LEU A 579 -18.80 11.98 -0.53
CA LEU A 579 -19.25 12.50 0.77
C LEU A 579 -19.20 14.03 0.73
N GLN A 580 -20.34 14.67 0.97
CA GLN A 580 -20.44 16.13 1.02
C GLN A 580 -20.11 16.65 2.42
N SER A 581 -20.08 17.98 2.56
CA SER A 581 -19.72 18.67 3.80
C SER A 581 -20.54 18.20 5.01
N SER A 582 -19.87 18.07 6.17
CA SER A 582 -20.47 17.66 7.45
C SER A 582 -21.08 16.25 7.46
N ALA A 583 -20.69 15.40 6.52
CA ALA A 583 -21.08 13.99 6.52
C ALA A 583 -20.43 13.24 7.70
N LYS A 584 -21.23 12.45 8.44
CA LYS A 584 -20.74 11.57 9.52
C LYS A 584 -21.08 10.12 9.16
N VAL A 585 -20.07 9.31 9.00
CA VAL A 585 -20.21 7.91 8.62
C VAL A 585 -19.46 7.04 9.64
N TYR A 586 -20.18 6.13 10.29
CA TYR A 586 -19.63 5.14 11.22
C TYR A 586 -19.75 3.77 10.57
N GLY A 587 -18.64 3.23 10.15
CA GLY A 587 -18.52 1.99 9.39
C GLY A 587 -17.65 2.15 8.15
N ASN A 588 -17.37 1.04 7.49
CA ASN A 588 -16.50 0.99 6.33
C ASN A 588 -17.17 1.64 5.11
N VAL A 589 -16.40 2.41 4.36
CA VAL A 589 -16.82 3.04 3.11
C VAL A 589 -16.14 2.36 1.94
N ILE A 590 -16.92 1.68 1.09
CA ILE A 590 -16.43 0.82 0.01
C ILE A 590 -16.94 1.36 -1.32
N ALA A 591 -16.07 2.09 -2.02
CA ALA A 591 -16.33 2.55 -3.37
C ALA A 591 -15.79 1.53 -4.38
N GLY A 592 -16.63 1.04 -5.25
CA GLY A 592 -16.18 0.14 -6.30
C GLY A 592 -15.38 0.85 -7.40
N ASN A 593 -15.49 2.17 -7.49
CA ASN A 593 -14.68 2.98 -8.39
C ASN A 593 -13.90 4.04 -7.60
N LEU A 594 -14.37 5.27 -7.49
CA LEU A 594 -13.67 6.40 -6.89
C LEU A 594 -14.34 6.86 -5.59
N LEU A 595 -13.52 7.34 -4.65
CA LEU A 595 -13.99 7.93 -3.40
C LEU A 595 -13.61 9.40 -3.34
N ASN A 596 -14.59 10.25 -3.13
CA ASN A 596 -14.41 11.70 -3.00
C ASN A 596 -15.00 12.21 -1.69
N THR A 597 -14.32 13.16 -1.05
CA THR A 597 -14.85 13.88 0.11
C THR A 597 -14.82 15.39 -0.14
N SER A 598 -15.72 16.11 0.50
CA SER A 598 -15.72 17.57 0.48
C SER A 598 -16.16 18.13 1.84
N GLY A 599 -15.63 19.30 2.18
CA GLY A 599 -15.97 19.97 3.44
C GLY A 599 -15.51 19.21 4.69
N ASP A 600 -16.22 19.41 5.79
CA ASP A 600 -15.91 18.81 7.10
C ASP A 600 -16.59 17.44 7.24
N SER A 601 -15.92 16.39 6.77
CA SER A 601 -16.44 15.02 6.80
C SER A 601 -15.74 14.19 7.86
N THR A 602 -16.50 13.34 8.58
CA THR A 602 -15.96 12.38 9.56
C THR A 602 -16.30 10.96 9.14
N ILE A 603 -15.30 10.11 9.03
CA ILE A 603 -15.45 8.68 8.73
C ILE A 603 -14.81 7.89 9.88
N VAL A 604 -15.59 7.06 10.55
CA VAL A 604 -15.13 6.16 11.61
C VAL A 604 -15.13 4.74 11.04
N GLY A 605 -14.02 4.31 10.44
CA GLY A 605 -13.92 3.04 9.73
C GLY A 605 -12.85 3.04 8.65
N SER A 606 -12.69 1.92 7.95
CA SER A 606 -11.75 1.77 6.85
C SER A 606 -12.33 2.27 5.52
N LEU A 607 -11.43 2.59 4.58
CA LEU A 607 -11.77 3.13 3.27
C LEU A 607 -11.22 2.24 2.16
N LEU A 608 -12.05 1.94 1.17
CA LEU A 608 -11.65 1.24 -0.04
C LEU A 608 -12.19 1.96 -1.27
N ALA A 609 -11.33 2.20 -2.27
CA ALA A 609 -11.74 2.57 -3.62
C ALA A 609 -11.10 1.60 -4.60
N ALA A 610 -11.90 0.68 -5.16
CA ALA A 610 -11.40 -0.47 -5.93
C ALA A 610 -11.02 -0.15 -7.39
N GLY A 611 -11.39 1.02 -7.91
CA GLY A 611 -11.03 1.44 -9.28
C GLY A 611 -11.53 0.47 -10.36
N LEU A 612 -12.72 -0.11 -10.20
CA LEU A 612 -13.29 -1.08 -11.15
C LEU A 612 -13.98 -0.42 -12.35
N GLY A 613 -14.42 0.85 -12.20
CA GLY A 613 -15.04 1.62 -13.29
C GLY A 613 -14.02 2.49 -14.03
N ASP A 614 -14.48 3.66 -14.49
CA ASP A 614 -13.62 4.64 -15.15
C ASP A 614 -12.69 5.33 -14.14
N ILE A 615 -11.38 5.06 -14.26
CA ILE A 615 -10.31 5.64 -13.44
C ILE A 615 -9.55 6.77 -14.14
N THR A 616 -10.06 7.32 -15.22
CA THR A 616 -9.47 8.54 -15.85
C THR A 616 -9.51 9.73 -14.90
N GLN A 617 -10.43 9.72 -13.95
CA GLN A 617 -10.49 10.61 -12.81
C GLN A 617 -9.74 10.00 -11.61
N LYS A 618 -9.38 10.81 -10.65
CA LYS A 618 -8.71 10.39 -9.41
C LYS A 618 -9.65 10.47 -8.20
N SER A 619 -9.38 9.69 -7.18
CA SER A 619 -10.00 9.89 -5.88
C SER A 619 -9.50 11.19 -5.28
N LYS A 620 -10.41 12.03 -4.77
CA LYS A 620 -10.07 13.36 -4.28
C LYS A 620 -10.67 13.61 -2.90
N PHE A 621 -9.81 13.92 -1.93
CA PHE A 621 -10.25 14.33 -0.60
C PHE A 621 -9.98 15.82 -0.45
N SER A 622 -11.07 16.56 -0.29
CA SER A 622 -11.05 18.02 -0.16
C SER A 622 -11.77 18.46 1.11
N GLY A 623 -11.41 19.64 1.61
CA GLY A 623 -11.92 20.15 2.89
C GLY A 623 -11.28 19.43 4.10
N SER A 624 -11.81 19.69 5.29
CA SER A 624 -11.33 19.05 6.53
C SER A 624 -11.96 17.67 6.64
N THR A 625 -11.22 16.61 6.32
CA THR A 625 -11.70 15.24 6.47
C THR A 625 -10.99 14.56 7.64
N THR A 626 -11.78 14.01 8.59
CA THR A 626 -11.26 13.18 9.67
C THR A 626 -11.57 11.72 9.39
N ILE A 627 -10.54 10.88 9.42
CA ILE A 627 -10.66 9.42 9.32
C ILE A 627 -10.25 8.86 10.68
N ASP A 628 -11.22 8.30 11.38
CA ASP A 628 -11.04 7.78 12.73
C ASP A 628 -11.00 6.26 12.72
N LEU A 629 -9.85 5.71 13.11
CA LEU A 629 -9.57 4.28 13.14
C LEU A 629 -9.56 3.71 14.56
N THR A 630 -9.91 4.54 15.56
CA THR A 630 -9.79 4.15 16.97
C THR A 630 -10.68 2.98 17.36
N SER A 631 -11.78 2.76 16.64
CA SER A 631 -12.74 1.67 16.89
C SER A 631 -12.60 0.47 15.96
N LEU A 632 -11.66 0.46 15.01
CA LEU A 632 -11.51 -0.65 14.05
C LEU A 632 -11.30 -2.02 14.71
N LYS A 633 -10.54 -2.08 15.78
CA LYS A 633 -10.26 -3.31 16.53
C LYS A 633 -11.49 -3.92 17.22
N ASP A 634 -12.52 -3.11 17.46
CA ASP A 634 -13.74 -3.53 18.17
C ASP A 634 -14.78 -4.14 17.21
N HIS A 635 -14.49 -4.13 15.90
CA HIS A 635 -15.37 -4.63 14.85
C HIS A 635 -14.67 -5.71 14.03
N PRO A 636 -15.38 -6.78 13.60
CA PRO A 636 -14.78 -7.83 12.80
C PRO A 636 -14.26 -7.27 11.47
N ASP A 637 -13.06 -7.71 11.08
CA ASP A 637 -12.43 -7.27 9.84
C ASP A 637 -13.29 -7.60 8.62
N PHE A 638 -13.42 -6.63 7.73
CA PHE A 638 -14.00 -6.84 6.42
C PHE A 638 -12.92 -7.40 5.48
N SER A 639 -12.91 -8.71 5.28
CA SER A 639 -12.10 -9.31 4.23
C SER A 639 -12.78 -9.07 2.88
N THR A 640 -12.18 -8.27 2.01
CA THR A 640 -12.59 -8.07 0.61
C THR A 640 -12.21 -9.29 -0.24
N GLY A 641 -12.32 -10.50 0.27
CA GLY A 641 -11.86 -11.67 -0.42
C GLY A 641 -12.93 -12.73 -0.54
N ASP A 642 -12.99 -13.30 -1.69
CA ASP A 642 -13.59 -14.59 -2.04
C ASP A 642 -15.03 -14.87 -1.58
N ASN A 643 -15.95 -14.49 -2.45
CA ASN A 643 -17.23 -15.18 -2.59
C ASN A 643 -17.03 -16.66 -3.01
N SER A 644 -16.40 -17.47 -2.18
CA SER A 644 -16.63 -18.90 -2.21
C SER A 644 -17.79 -19.19 -1.28
N SER A 645 -18.96 -19.39 -1.88
CA SER A 645 -20.11 -20.00 -1.24
C SER A 645 -19.66 -21.20 -0.39
N ASN A 646 -19.64 -21.02 0.93
CA ASN A 646 -19.69 -22.17 1.81
C ASN A 646 -20.56 -21.85 3.02
N SER A 647 -21.63 -22.65 3.09
CA SER A 647 -22.56 -22.75 4.17
C SER A 647 -21.88 -23.05 5.50
N GLY A 648 -22.26 -22.29 6.52
CA GLY A 648 -22.28 -22.68 7.91
C GLY A 648 -20.98 -23.27 8.47
N SER A 649 -20.09 -22.42 8.94
CA SER A 649 -19.17 -22.79 10.01
C SER A 649 -18.88 -21.55 10.87
N THR A 650 -19.15 -21.68 12.14
CA THR A 650 -18.77 -20.72 13.18
C THR A 650 -17.26 -20.49 13.11
N SER A 651 -16.81 -19.36 12.52
CA SER A 651 -15.42 -18.98 12.58
C SER A 651 -15.13 -18.36 13.95
N THR A 652 -14.61 -19.18 14.84
CA THR A 652 -13.77 -18.72 15.94
C THR A 652 -12.63 -17.89 15.36
N GLY A 653 -12.42 -16.68 15.87
CA GLY A 653 -11.40 -15.73 15.41
C GLY A 653 -10.04 -16.39 15.22
N SER A 654 -9.64 -16.50 13.96
CA SER A 654 -8.33 -17.01 13.57
C SER A 654 -7.39 -15.82 13.40
N GLY A 655 -6.62 -15.49 14.42
CA GLY A 655 -5.41 -14.71 14.25
C GLY A 655 -4.50 -15.44 13.24
N THR A 656 -3.82 -14.71 12.36
CA THR A 656 -2.85 -15.31 11.44
C THR A 656 -1.52 -15.51 12.14
N THR A 657 -0.86 -16.64 11.87
CA THR A 657 0.52 -16.86 12.30
C THR A 657 1.42 -15.80 11.67
N THR A 658 2.31 -15.21 12.48
CA THR A 658 3.32 -14.27 11.96
C THR A 658 4.70 -14.93 12.00
N ALA A 659 5.47 -14.78 10.92
CA ALA A 659 6.83 -15.28 10.82
C ALA A 659 7.78 -14.12 10.45
N THR A 660 8.77 -13.86 11.29
CA THR A 660 9.76 -12.78 11.09
C THR A 660 11.17 -13.35 11.02
N VAL A 661 11.97 -12.86 10.07
CA VAL A 661 13.40 -13.16 9.99
C VAL A 661 14.15 -12.33 11.02
N LYS A 662 14.88 -12.96 11.95
CA LYS A 662 15.70 -12.28 12.95
C LYS A 662 17.13 -12.09 12.50
N TRP A 663 17.71 -13.08 11.89
CA TRP A 663 19.00 -12.98 11.24
C TRP A 663 19.12 -13.97 10.10
N ALA A 664 19.97 -13.64 9.14
CA ALA A 664 20.34 -14.51 8.04
C ALA A 664 21.86 -14.48 7.85
N ARG A 665 22.46 -15.60 7.51
CA ARG A 665 23.89 -15.75 7.27
C ARG A 665 24.11 -16.65 6.05
N TYR A 666 24.95 -16.20 5.12
CA TYR A 666 25.48 -17.08 4.06
C TYR A 666 26.40 -18.13 4.66
N LEU A 667 26.30 -19.36 4.13
CA LEU A 667 27.14 -20.50 4.48
C LEU A 667 28.20 -20.73 3.42
#